data_9a94002a267b1aee1943eebfdbcd5fab
#
_entry.id   9a94002a267b1aee1943eebfdbcd5fab
#
_cell.length_a   1.000
_cell.length_b   1.000
_cell.length_c   1.000
_cell.angle_alpha   90.00
_cell.angle_beta   90.00
_cell.angle_gamma   90.00
#
_symmetry.space_group_name_H-M   'P 1'
#
loop_
_entity.id
_entity.type
_entity.pdbx_description
1 polymer ?
#
loop_
_entity_poly.entity_id
_entity_poly.type
_entity_poly.pdbx_seq_one_letter_code
_entity_poly.pdbx_strand_id
1 'polypeptide(L)'
;MKFLNKIIHELLAQNTDLSAFNIILPGKRPIVFIRQILEENNYSGFLPNFFTVEELINKIADQQPIQGIPLWLFSFDVYRSLNLIPRDDFSDFLKWFPTLQKDWDDILKFSDSDQAVLQYMFDEERIKEWAQDLGEDDDVPRKKFLNFWQNMNVFLPVLKERLQEKNWATSGMIHEAAKAKIVDFAKNTKEQFVFCGFNAFTPVEEKLVRSLLQWNKAQCFFQADRYYFDDERQEAGKFLRNHKTWKEFDDNRAFQWIEDDFNQPKKIKVYEVSGNVTQTKVLPEIFKEINNKTYSNTAVVLLDENLLPASLDVMHGVDNLNITMGFPLKNLSFSNAVKRLFYLQKQLEKNKSSYYYRDVFPILEELPKSVEDEQIINDFKAKVEERNIVYISKKLLHELLGGLSYIGLLQKAASTNIYLDMLIEFCQQVKWLEIDDIQYENVSHFENAFRIIKNQLTPYNIEIKMETLEILINQYINSESIDFQGEPLRGLQIMGLLETRLLNFENVILLSVNEGKLPLGNSQNTYIPFDIRRFFDLHTFLENDSIYAYHFYRLIQDAQNVHLLYNALSSGVNTGEKSRFITQIEMESSHEIEHLIIENSSEPITTKPIEITKTQIVQDRLQKWKGKVSASHLTSYLYNPIDFYLSKILNTSETDEIEEELSVKNYGNLVHYSLQEVYEVLKGKVLKESDLKNSVKAIDQYINIAIEKLKHQPEFYEKGMNYIHKAIAKKVIENVLNHDLELIKQGNKLEIVDIERKFENIDFPLDGNDKISFMGYIDRIDKLNGTLRIIDYKTAKIKNLTVKIDQDNVDEYFHNSDRKQALQLCIYHYVVQHLPEFWGFPIETGIWSFADAKKGMVSLQFDKGNIDDAMKSVRSLILEILNPDINFVETIKTY
;
A
#
# COMPACT_ATOMS: atom_id res chain seq x y z
N MET A 1 -18.71 -16.70 -31.76
CA MET A 1 -19.39 -15.39 -31.95
C MET A 1 -20.70 -15.56 -32.67
N LYS A 2 -21.63 -16.36 -32.10
CA LYS A 2 -22.91 -16.70 -32.71
C LYS A 2 -23.73 -15.46 -33.12
N PHE A 3 -23.93 -14.52 -32.20
CA PHE A 3 -24.82 -13.38 -32.42
C PHE A 3 -24.32 -12.40 -33.49
N LEU A 4 -23.04 -12.00 -33.47
CA LEU A 4 -22.46 -11.13 -34.49
C LEU A 4 -22.46 -11.78 -35.88
N ASN A 5 -22.17 -13.08 -35.97
CA ASN A 5 -22.28 -13.84 -37.24
C ASN A 5 -23.71 -13.77 -37.82
N LYS A 6 -24.73 -14.00 -37.00
CA LYS A 6 -26.14 -13.92 -37.44
C LYS A 6 -26.48 -12.53 -37.98
N ILE A 7 -26.04 -11.47 -37.32
CA ILE A 7 -26.26 -10.08 -37.75
C ILE A 7 -25.61 -9.85 -39.13
N ILE A 8 -24.33 -10.22 -39.28
CA ILE A 8 -23.58 -10.00 -40.52
C ILE A 8 -24.22 -10.79 -41.67
N HIS A 9 -24.60 -12.04 -41.45
CA HIS A 9 -25.31 -12.83 -42.47
C HIS A 9 -26.66 -12.21 -42.85
N GLU A 10 -27.44 -11.71 -41.90
CA GLU A 10 -28.70 -11.01 -42.15
C GLU A 10 -28.48 -9.74 -42.99
N LEU A 11 -27.46 -8.92 -42.62
CA LEU A 11 -27.16 -7.70 -43.37
C LEU A 11 -26.66 -7.99 -44.78
N LEU A 12 -25.82 -9.03 -44.97
CA LEU A 12 -25.35 -9.46 -46.28
C LEU A 12 -26.50 -9.99 -47.17
N ALA A 13 -27.51 -10.63 -46.56
CA ALA A 13 -28.71 -11.08 -47.25
C ALA A 13 -29.57 -9.91 -47.73
N GLN A 14 -29.58 -8.79 -47.00
CA GLN A 14 -30.32 -7.58 -47.36
C GLN A 14 -29.61 -6.74 -48.42
N ASN A 15 -28.27 -6.60 -48.27
CA ASN A 15 -27.45 -5.80 -49.18
C ASN A 15 -26.04 -6.39 -49.28
N THR A 16 -25.53 -6.57 -50.45
CA THR A 16 -24.18 -7.03 -50.71
C THR A 16 -23.11 -5.97 -50.40
N ASP A 17 -23.49 -4.70 -50.39
CA ASP A 17 -22.61 -3.57 -50.00
C ASP A 17 -22.98 -3.08 -48.58
N LEU A 18 -22.14 -3.41 -47.60
CA LEU A 18 -22.36 -3.08 -46.23
C LEU A 18 -22.06 -1.61 -45.91
N SER A 19 -21.43 -0.86 -46.82
CA SER A 19 -21.20 0.59 -46.64
C SER A 19 -22.49 1.41 -46.53
N ALA A 20 -23.63 0.83 -46.96
CA ALA A 20 -24.96 1.42 -46.81
C ALA A 20 -25.43 1.49 -45.35
N PHE A 21 -24.80 0.75 -44.43
CA PHE A 21 -25.21 0.65 -43.04
C PHE A 21 -24.27 1.37 -42.10
N ASN A 22 -24.85 2.03 -41.12
CA ASN A 22 -24.17 2.52 -39.92
C ASN A 22 -24.48 1.54 -38.80
N ILE A 23 -23.50 0.76 -38.37
CA ILE A 23 -23.66 -0.21 -37.29
C ILE A 23 -23.37 0.49 -35.95
N ILE A 24 -24.38 0.50 -35.07
CA ILE A 24 -24.30 1.11 -33.76
C ILE A 24 -24.07 -0.01 -32.72
N LEU A 25 -22.99 0.12 -31.96
CA LEU A 25 -22.54 -0.89 -31.00
C LEU A 25 -22.45 -0.29 -29.59
N PRO A 26 -22.62 -1.11 -28.53
CA PRO A 26 -22.48 -0.67 -27.15
C PRO A 26 -21.02 -0.39 -26.72
N GLY A 27 -20.05 -0.68 -27.59
CA GLY A 27 -18.63 -0.42 -27.41
C GLY A 27 -17.85 -0.67 -28.69
N LYS A 28 -16.57 -0.29 -28.72
CA LYS A 28 -15.73 -0.40 -29.94
C LYS A 28 -15.14 -1.78 -30.18
N ARG A 29 -14.99 -2.60 -29.14
CA ARG A 29 -14.32 -3.90 -29.24
C ARG A 29 -15.00 -4.87 -30.24
N PRO A 30 -16.33 -5.00 -30.30
CA PRO A 30 -16.97 -5.87 -31.28
C PRO A 30 -16.61 -5.58 -32.73
N ILE A 31 -16.12 -4.37 -33.05
CA ILE A 31 -15.70 -3.99 -34.42
C ILE A 31 -14.59 -4.91 -34.94
N VAL A 32 -13.63 -5.26 -34.10
CA VAL A 32 -12.49 -6.13 -34.47
C VAL A 32 -13.02 -7.51 -34.86
N PHE A 33 -13.94 -8.03 -34.08
CA PHE A 33 -14.57 -9.34 -34.36
C PHE A 33 -15.48 -9.32 -35.59
N ILE A 34 -16.18 -8.21 -35.81
CA ILE A 34 -16.98 -8.03 -37.03
C ILE A 34 -16.07 -8.06 -38.29
N ARG A 35 -14.91 -7.40 -38.23
CA ARG A 35 -13.94 -7.43 -39.33
C ARG A 35 -13.43 -8.82 -39.59
N GLN A 36 -13.13 -9.60 -38.57
CA GLN A 36 -12.73 -11.02 -38.71
C GLN A 36 -13.84 -11.84 -39.36
N ILE A 37 -15.10 -11.70 -38.91
CA ILE A 37 -16.24 -12.40 -39.49
C ILE A 37 -16.39 -12.06 -40.97
N LEU A 38 -16.21 -10.81 -41.38
CA LEU A 38 -16.26 -10.38 -42.76
C LEU A 38 -15.13 -10.99 -43.61
N GLU A 39 -13.93 -11.08 -43.05
CA GLU A 39 -12.78 -11.76 -43.68
C GLU A 39 -13.03 -13.25 -43.85
N GLU A 40 -13.51 -13.93 -42.81
CA GLU A 40 -13.87 -15.35 -42.84
C GLU A 40 -14.97 -15.65 -43.90
N ASN A 41 -15.89 -14.70 -44.10
CA ASN A 41 -16.91 -14.76 -45.16
C ASN A 41 -16.43 -14.29 -46.55
N ASN A 42 -15.11 -14.03 -46.71
CA ASN A 42 -14.54 -13.55 -47.98
C ASN A 42 -15.21 -12.25 -48.51
N TYR A 43 -15.64 -11.38 -47.61
CA TYR A 43 -16.27 -10.13 -47.98
C TYR A 43 -15.24 -9.18 -48.63
N SER A 44 -15.54 -8.68 -49.85
CA SER A 44 -14.66 -7.83 -50.63
C SER A 44 -15.19 -6.40 -50.87
N GLY A 45 -16.28 -6.02 -50.21
CA GLY A 45 -16.91 -4.70 -50.33
C GLY A 45 -16.32 -3.68 -49.36
N PHE A 46 -16.88 -2.46 -49.40
CA PHE A 46 -16.58 -1.44 -48.41
C PHE A 46 -17.16 -1.77 -47.05
N LEU A 47 -16.41 -1.55 -45.99
CA LEU A 47 -16.85 -1.79 -44.62
C LEU A 47 -18.01 -0.83 -44.23
N PRO A 48 -18.93 -1.26 -43.36
CA PRO A 48 -19.94 -0.38 -42.80
C PRO A 48 -19.27 0.67 -41.90
N ASN A 49 -19.93 1.77 -41.65
CA ASN A 49 -19.50 2.71 -40.62
C ASN A 49 -19.87 2.14 -39.25
N PHE A 50 -18.98 2.33 -38.26
CA PHE A 50 -19.20 1.90 -36.91
C PHE A 50 -19.24 3.10 -35.97
N PHE A 51 -20.25 3.14 -35.12
CA PHE A 51 -20.42 4.18 -34.10
C PHE A 51 -20.83 3.54 -32.77
N THR A 52 -20.45 4.21 -31.68
CA THR A 52 -21.16 4.02 -30.41
C THR A 52 -22.42 4.90 -30.40
N VAL A 53 -23.39 4.58 -29.55
CA VAL A 53 -24.59 5.42 -29.43
C VAL A 53 -24.26 6.84 -28.97
N GLU A 54 -23.24 7.00 -28.12
CA GLU A 54 -22.77 8.29 -27.67
C GLU A 54 -22.17 9.12 -28.81
N GLU A 55 -21.37 8.52 -29.69
CA GLU A 55 -20.82 9.18 -30.87
C GLU A 55 -21.95 9.68 -31.81
N LEU A 56 -23.02 8.89 -31.95
CA LEU A 56 -24.18 9.27 -32.76
C LEU A 56 -24.95 10.42 -32.11
N ILE A 57 -25.16 10.40 -30.78
CA ILE A 57 -25.81 11.48 -30.04
C ILE A 57 -25.00 12.78 -30.13
N ASN A 58 -23.67 12.71 -29.97
CA ASN A 58 -22.77 13.85 -30.12
C ASN A 58 -22.87 14.46 -31.54
N LYS A 59 -22.91 13.62 -32.58
CA LYS A 59 -23.10 14.04 -34.00
C LYS A 59 -24.42 14.79 -34.17
N ILE A 60 -25.51 14.33 -33.51
CA ILE A 60 -26.84 14.96 -33.60
C ILE A 60 -26.87 16.26 -32.81
N ALA A 61 -26.29 16.29 -31.62
CA ALA A 61 -26.25 17.48 -30.77
C ALA A 61 -25.49 18.65 -31.43
N ASP A 62 -24.44 18.35 -32.16
CA ASP A 62 -23.54 19.33 -32.83
C ASP A 62 -22.97 20.35 -31.83
N GLN A 63 -22.45 19.82 -30.70
CA GLN A 63 -21.80 20.58 -29.63
C GLN A 63 -20.48 19.89 -29.25
N GLN A 64 -19.53 20.68 -28.73
CA GLN A 64 -18.23 20.18 -28.30
C GLN A 64 -18.31 19.71 -26.83
N PRO A 65 -18.02 18.42 -26.56
CA PRO A 65 -18.03 17.94 -25.20
C PRO A 65 -16.93 18.59 -24.36
N ILE A 66 -17.26 18.98 -23.13
CA ILE A 66 -16.31 19.42 -22.11
C ILE A 66 -16.55 18.63 -20.82
N GLN A 67 -15.47 18.11 -20.24
CA GLN A 67 -15.52 17.30 -19.02
C GLN A 67 -14.24 17.39 -18.19
N GLY A 68 -14.31 16.92 -16.94
CA GLY A 68 -13.15 16.85 -16.05
C GLY A 68 -12.58 18.23 -15.71
N ILE A 69 -11.26 18.32 -15.63
CA ILE A 69 -10.55 19.52 -15.14
C ILE A 69 -10.88 20.79 -15.96
N PRO A 70 -10.92 20.78 -17.31
CA PRO A 70 -11.33 21.95 -18.09
C PRO A 70 -12.72 22.47 -17.71
N LEU A 71 -13.70 21.57 -17.53
CA LEU A 71 -15.03 21.95 -17.10
C LEU A 71 -15.01 22.54 -15.70
N TRP A 72 -14.28 21.95 -14.76
CA TRP A 72 -14.20 22.41 -13.38
C TRP A 72 -13.60 23.81 -13.25
N LEU A 73 -12.52 24.07 -14.00
CA LEU A 73 -11.86 25.39 -14.04
C LEU A 73 -12.80 26.45 -14.64
N PHE A 74 -13.43 26.13 -15.75
CA PHE A 74 -14.38 27.04 -16.39
C PHE A 74 -15.58 27.31 -15.48
N SER A 75 -16.15 26.29 -14.87
CA SER A 75 -17.27 26.40 -13.95
C SER A 75 -16.91 27.21 -12.71
N PHE A 76 -15.70 27.06 -12.17
CA PHE A 76 -15.24 27.88 -11.07
C PHE A 76 -15.05 29.35 -11.46
N ASP A 77 -14.58 29.64 -12.67
CA ASP A 77 -14.46 31.03 -13.15
C ASP A 77 -15.83 31.68 -13.25
N VAL A 78 -16.84 30.96 -13.76
CA VAL A 78 -18.24 31.41 -13.76
C VAL A 78 -18.75 31.59 -12.34
N TYR A 79 -18.55 30.61 -11.43
CA TYR A 79 -18.97 30.68 -10.04
C TYR A 79 -18.39 31.90 -9.31
N ARG A 80 -17.10 32.14 -9.48
CA ARG A 80 -16.38 33.28 -8.90
C ARG A 80 -16.95 34.63 -9.39
N SER A 81 -17.37 34.70 -10.65
CA SER A 81 -17.94 35.93 -11.25
C SER A 81 -19.29 36.33 -10.64
N LEU A 82 -20.04 35.37 -10.08
CA LEU A 82 -21.37 35.62 -9.48
C LEU A 82 -21.30 36.17 -8.06
N ASN A 83 -20.11 36.19 -7.43
CA ASN A 83 -19.90 36.68 -6.05
C ASN A 83 -20.89 36.10 -5.01
N LEU A 84 -21.21 34.82 -5.13
CA LEU A 84 -22.08 34.09 -4.20
C LEU A 84 -21.45 33.98 -2.79
N ILE A 85 -22.29 33.83 -1.77
CA ILE A 85 -21.86 33.72 -0.35
C ILE A 85 -22.26 32.35 0.19
N PRO A 86 -21.33 31.57 0.84
CA PRO A 86 -19.93 31.91 1.08
C PRO A 86 -19.09 31.91 -0.22
N ARG A 87 -17.97 32.64 -0.19
CA ARG A 87 -16.98 32.59 -1.29
C ARG A 87 -16.07 31.38 -1.08
N ASP A 88 -16.25 30.37 -1.88
CA ASP A 88 -15.35 29.22 -1.91
C ASP A 88 -14.08 29.55 -2.66
N ASP A 89 -12.94 29.03 -2.19
CA ASP A 89 -11.75 28.93 -3.02
C ASP A 89 -11.90 27.72 -3.98
N PHE A 90 -10.95 27.55 -4.91
CA PHE A 90 -11.05 26.45 -5.88
C PHE A 90 -11.00 25.06 -5.20
N SER A 91 -10.28 24.94 -4.09
CA SER A 91 -10.21 23.69 -3.31
C SER A 91 -11.57 23.35 -2.70
N ASP A 92 -12.29 24.33 -2.15
CA ASP A 92 -13.62 24.11 -1.57
C ASP A 92 -14.64 23.81 -2.65
N PHE A 93 -14.58 24.50 -3.79
CA PHE A 93 -15.40 24.25 -4.96
C PHE A 93 -15.28 22.80 -5.47
N LEU A 94 -14.07 22.26 -5.53
CA LEU A 94 -13.83 20.88 -5.97
C LEU A 94 -14.40 19.81 -5.04
N LYS A 95 -14.67 20.12 -3.78
CA LYS A 95 -15.27 19.17 -2.84
C LYS A 95 -16.71 18.83 -3.17
N TRP A 96 -17.42 19.75 -3.81
CA TRP A 96 -18.86 19.57 -4.06
C TRP A 96 -19.25 19.61 -5.55
N PHE A 97 -18.57 20.39 -6.38
CA PHE A 97 -18.98 20.59 -7.77
C PHE A 97 -18.97 19.32 -8.63
N PRO A 98 -17.97 18.40 -8.56
CA PRO A 98 -18.00 17.18 -9.36
C PRO A 98 -19.23 16.30 -9.09
N THR A 99 -19.67 16.23 -7.83
CA THR A 99 -20.88 15.50 -7.45
C THR A 99 -22.13 16.20 -7.97
N LEU A 100 -22.22 17.51 -7.81
CA LEU A 100 -23.35 18.31 -8.34
C LEU A 100 -23.42 18.24 -9.86
N GLN A 101 -22.28 18.32 -10.56
CA GLN A 101 -22.21 18.24 -12.02
C GLN A 101 -22.75 16.90 -12.53
N LYS A 102 -22.40 15.80 -11.85
CA LYS A 102 -22.93 14.48 -12.19
C LYS A 102 -24.45 14.41 -11.98
N ASP A 103 -24.94 14.90 -10.85
CA ASP A 103 -26.38 14.96 -10.58
C ASP A 103 -27.11 15.83 -11.60
N TRP A 104 -26.55 16.95 -11.99
CA TRP A 104 -27.11 17.83 -13.02
C TRP A 104 -27.13 17.16 -14.39
N ASP A 105 -26.04 16.48 -14.78
CA ASP A 105 -26.01 15.68 -16.00
C ASP A 105 -27.07 14.56 -16.00
N ASP A 106 -27.30 13.89 -14.86
CA ASP A 106 -28.34 12.87 -14.72
C ASP A 106 -29.75 13.50 -14.91
N ILE A 107 -30.00 14.65 -14.29
CA ILE A 107 -31.27 15.35 -14.46
C ILE A 107 -31.51 15.67 -15.95
N LEU A 108 -30.53 16.24 -16.64
CA LEU A 108 -30.66 16.59 -18.07
C LEU A 108 -30.81 15.38 -19.00
N LYS A 109 -30.26 14.21 -18.62
CA LYS A 109 -30.38 12.96 -19.39
C LYS A 109 -31.73 12.27 -19.21
N PHE A 110 -32.22 12.23 -17.98
CA PHE A 110 -33.37 11.38 -17.62
C PHE A 110 -34.69 12.16 -17.42
N SER A 111 -34.66 13.43 -17.00
CA SER A 111 -35.87 14.22 -16.80
C SER A 111 -36.29 15.01 -18.03
N ASP A 112 -37.56 15.29 -18.13
CA ASP A 112 -38.09 16.19 -19.14
C ASP A 112 -37.95 17.67 -18.78
N SER A 113 -37.72 17.99 -17.50
CA SER A 113 -37.52 19.34 -17.00
C SER A 113 -36.51 19.37 -15.84
N ASP A 114 -35.35 19.93 -16.12
CA ASP A 114 -34.31 20.17 -15.10
C ASP A 114 -34.83 21.17 -14.04
N GLN A 115 -35.57 22.20 -14.48
CA GLN A 115 -36.14 23.21 -13.58
C GLN A 115 -37.08 22.58 -12.56
N ALA A 116 -37.94 21.62 -12.96
CA ALA A 116 -38.91 21.00 -12.06
C ALA A 116 -38.20 20.20 -10.94
N VAL A 117 -37.13 19.43 -11.28
CA VAL A 117 -36.36 18.69 -10.31
C VAL A 117 -35.63 19.63 -9.35
N LEU A 118 -34.94 20.64 -9.90
CA LEU A 118 -34.22 21.61 -9.11
C LEU A 118 -35.16 22.42 -8.20
N GLN A 119 -36.27 22.85 -8.72
CA GLN A 119 -37.29 23.59 -7.94
C GLN A 119 -37.85 22.75 -6.79
N TYR A 120 -38.05 21.45 -7.03
CA TYR A 120 -38.47 20.51 -5.99
C TYR A 120 -37.43 20.35 -4.89
N MET A 121 -36.14 20.38 -5.22
CA MET A 121 -35.03 20.36 -4.26
C MET A 121 -34.90 21.66 -3.46
N PHE A 122 -35.38 22.78 -4.00
CA PHE A 122 -35.30 24.11 -3.37
C PHE A 122 -36.55 24.45 -2.51
N ASP A 123 -37.56 23.62 -2.51
CA ASP A 123 -38.79 23.87 -1.77
C ASP A 123 -38.52 23.89 -0.26
N GLU A 124 -38.56 25.08 0.31
CA GLU A 124 -38.26 25.33 1.71
C GLU A 124 -39.18 24.57 2.67
N GLU A 125 -40.45 24.36 2.29
CA GLU A 125 -41.39 23.60 3.13
C GLU A 125 -41.02 22.15 3.23
N ARG A 126 -40.57 21.52 2.15
CA ARG A 126 -40.10 20.14 2.14
C ARG A 126 -38.80 19.94 2.87
N ILE A 127 -37.87 20.90 2.78
CA ILE A 127 -36.62 20.86 3.58
C ILE A 127 -36.98 20.96 5.07
N LYS A 128 -38.02 21.67 5.42
CA LYS A 128 -38.55 21.69 6.80
C LYS A 128 -39.15 20.35 7.23
N GLU A 129 -39.86 19.65 6.34
CA GLU A 129 -40.38 18.30 6.60
C GLU A 129 -39.26 17.28 6.81
N TRP A 130 -38.22 17.28 5.97
CA TRP A 130 -37.03 16.40 6.15
C TRP A 130 -36.22 16.69 7.42
N ALA A 131 -36.24 17.95 7.88
CA ALA A 131 -35.53 18.34 9.09
C ALA A 131 -36.30 18.05 10.40
N GLN A 132 -37.57 17.69 10.35
CA GLN A 132 -38.32 17.31 11.55
C GLN A 132 -37.78 16.07 12.24
N ASP A 133 -37.10 15.18 11.50
CA ASP A 133 -36.44 13.99 12.04
C ASP A 133 -35.05 14.30 12.71
N LEU A 134 -34.52 15.51 12.56
CA LEU A 134 -33.18 15.89 13.03
C LEU A 134 -33.13 16.66 14.35
N GLY A 135 -34.24 16.92 15.01
CA GLY A 135 -34.34 17.63 16.30
C GLY A 135 -34.21 19.16 16.18
N GLU A 136 -34.89 19.86 17.10
CA GLU A 136 -35.06 21.32 17.02
C GLU A 136 -33.80 22.19 17.23
N ASP A 137 -32.65 21.62 17.57
CA ASP A 137 -31.46 22.39 18.03
C ASP A 137 -30.41 22.72 16.95
N ASP A 138 -30.53 22.23 15.70
CA ASP A 138 -29.52 22.43 14.66
C ASP A 138 -29.96 23.26 13.45
N ASP A 139 -30.21 24.54 13.67
CA ASP A 139 -30.52 25.51 12.58
C ASP A 139 -29.34 25.79 11.61
N VAL A 140 -28.09 25.47 12.00
CA VAL A 140 -26.88 25.82 11.23
C VAL A 140 -26.65 24.91 9.99
N PRO A 141 -26.72 23.59 10.06
CA PRO A 141 -26.61 22.74 8.88
C PRO A 141 -27.72 23.00 7.86
N ARG A 142 -28.91 23.19 8.31
CA ARG A 142 -30.09 23.48 7.48
C ARG A 142 -29.99 24.79 6.72
N LYS A 143 -29.58 25.90 7.38
CA LYS A 143 -29.33 27.19 6.71
C LYS A 143 -28.21 27.06 5.67
N LYS A 144 -27.14 26.30 5.95
CA LYS A 144 -26.08 26.05 4.97
C LYS A 144 -26.59 25.29 3.76
N PHE A 145 -27.40 24.27 3.96
CA PHE A 145 -28.02 23.49 2.89
C PHE A 145 -28.94 24.34 2.00
N LEU A 146 -29.83 25.12 2.61
CA LEU A 146 -30.70 26.05 1.89
C LEU A 146 -29.89 27.07 1.09
N ASN A 147 -28.91 27.73 1.70
CA ASN A 147 -28.07 28.69 1.02
C ASN A 147 -27.29 28.05 -0.15
N PHE A 148 -26.83 26.84 0.01
CA PHE A 148 -26.15 26.10 -1.05
C PHE A 148 -27.09 25.96 -2.26
N TRP A 149 -28.30 25.44 -2.07
CA TRP A 149 -29.19 25.22 -3.16
C TRP A 149 -29.73 26.52 -3.78
N GLN A 150 -29.95 27.58 -3.00
CA GLN A 150 -30.26 28.90 -3.52
C GLN A 150 -29.15 29.43 -4.43
N ASN A 151 -27.93 29.26 -4.03
CA ASN A 151 -26.77 29.62 -4.89
C ASN A 151 -26.71 28.77 -6.17
N MET A 152 -27.04 27.48 -6.10
CA MET A 152 -27.07 26.60 -7.27
C MET A 152 -28.18 26.98 -8.26
N ASN A 153 -29.33 27.45 -7.80
CA ASN A 153 -30.39 27.93 -8.64
C ASN A 153 -29.99 29.15 -9.47
N VAL A 154 -29.03 29.94 -8.99
CA VAL A 154 -28.46 31.06 -9.75
C VAL A 154 -27.31 30.60 -10.64
N PHE A 155 -26.44 29.73 -10.10
CA PHE A 155 -25.19 29.31 -10.75
C PHE A 155 -25.41 28.43 -12.00
N LEU A 156 -26.24 27.36 -11.87
CA LEU A 156 -26.42 26.39 -12.95
C LEU A 156 -27.00 26.98 -14.26
N PRO A 157 -28.02 27.84 -14.23
CA PRO A 157 -28.53 28.51 -15.45
C PRO A 157 -27.46 29.37 -16.11
N VAL A 158 -26.70 30.16 -15.33
CA VAL A 158 -25.62 30.99 -15.88
C VAL A 158 -24.49 30.13 -16.44
N LEU A 159 -24.14 29.05 -15.77
CA LEU A 159 -23.13 28.12 -16.27
C LEU A 159 -23.58 27.51 -17.62
N LYS A 160 -24.85 27.09 -17.73
CA LYS A 160 -25.43 26.56 -18.97
C LYS A 160 -25.31 27.55 -20.11
N GLU A 161 -25.70 28.80 -19.88
CA GLU A 161 -25.61 29.88 -20.86
C GLU A 161 -24.18 30.14 -21.32
N ARG A 162 -23.24 30.25 -20.37
CA ARG A 162 -21.81 30.48 -20.67
C ARG A 162 -21.16 29.34 -21.42
N LEU A 163 -21.54 28.09 -21.15
CA LEU A 163 -21.07 26.92 -21.90
C LEU A 163 -21.61 26.94 -23.33
N GLN A 164 -22.91 27.28 -23.51
CA GLN A 164 -23.53 27.40 -24.84
C GLN A 164 -22.94 28.51 -25.69
N GLU A 165 -22.59 29.68 -25.11
CA GLU A 165 -21.89 30.75 -25.80
C GLU A 165 -20.57 30.29 -26.46
N LYS A 166 -19.89 29.26 -25.84
CA LYS A 166 -18.65 28.69 -26.36
C LYS A 166 -18.87 27.46 -27.24
N ASN A 167 -20.11 27.07 -27.48
CA ASN A 167 -20.47 25.78 -28.10
C ASN A 167 -19.94 24.58 -27.31
N TRP A 168 -19.75 24.72 -26.02
CA TRP A 168 -19.36 23.65 -25.11
C TRP A 168 -20.59 23.07 -24.41
N ALA A 169 -20.54 21.76 -24.14
CA ALA A 169 -21.64 21.10 -23.45
C ALA A 169 -21.13 19.97 -22.55
N THR A 170 -21.76 19.84 -21.38
CA THR A 170 -21.60 18.66 -20.54
C THR A 170 -22.33 17.46 -21.17
N SER A 171 -22.08 16.25 -20.67
CA SER A 171 -22.76 15.05 -21.16
C SER A 171 -24.29 15.16 -21.10
N GLY A 172 -24.84 15.73 -20.04
CA GLY A 172 -26.30 15.98 -19.91
C GLY A 172 -26.83 17.01 -20.94
N MET A 173 -26.11 18.13 -21.13
CA MET A 173 -26.46 19.14 -22.11
C MET A 173 -26.47 18.63 -23.55
N ILE A 174 -25.49 17.73 -23.88
CA ILE A 174 -25.46 17.05 -25.18
C ILE A 174 -26.71 16.22 -25.40
N HIS A 175 -27.15 15.46 -24.40
CA HIS A 175 -28.38 14.67 -24.48
C HIS A 175 -29.63 15.56 -24.64
N GLU A 176 -29.71 16.64 -23.88
CA GLU A 176 -30.78 17.61 -23.99
C GLU A 176 -30.86 18.26 -25.40
N ALA A 177 -29.68 18.69 -25.92
CA ALA A 177 -29.62 19.27 -27.27
C ALA A 177 -29.98 18.25 -28.36
N ALA A 178 -29.49 17.00 -28.21
CA ALA A 178 -29.87 15.93 -29.15
C ALA A 178 -31.37 15.64 -29.09
N LYS A 179 -31.97 15.57 -27.89
CA LYS A 179 -33.40 15.34 -27.68
C LYS A 179 -34.30 16.27 -28.50
N ALA A 180 -33.88 17.52 -28.63
CA ALA A 180 -34.60 18.51 -29.45
C ALA A 180 -34.51 18.24 -30.96
N LYS A 181 -33.35 17.69 -31.43
CA LYS A 181 -33.04 17.52 -32.86
C LYS A 181 -33.38 16.11 -33.41
N ILE A 182 -33.58 15.10 -32.53
CA ILE A 182 -33.77 13.70 -32.92
C ILE A 182 -34.87 13.47 -33.95
N VAL A 183 -36.03 14.05 -33.78
CA VAL A 183 -37.17 13.82 -34.68
C VAL A 183 -36.89 14.34 -36.09
N ASP A 184 -36.33 15.53 -36.20
CA ASP A 184 -35.98 16.13 -37.47
C ASP A 184 -34.82 15.38 -38.13
N PHE A 185 -33.83 14.93 -37.34
CA PHE A 185 -32.75 14.07 -37.82
C PHE A 185 -33.32 12.77 -38.40
N ALA A 186 -34.14 12.04 -37.65
CA ALA A 186 -34.71 10.78 -38.09
C ALA A 186 -35.54 10.90 -39.37
N LYS A 187 -36.29 12.00 -39.50
CA LYS A 187 -37.10 12.27 -40.69
C LYS A 187 -36.24 12.57 -41.91
N ASN A 188 -35.16 13.32 -41.75
CA ASN A 188 -34.38 13.87 -42.87
C ASN A 188 -33.20 13.03 -43.30
N THR A 189 -32.72 12.15 -42.41
CA THR A 189 -31.55 11.29 -42.73
C THR A 189 -31.85 10.33 -43.89
N LYS A 190 -30.83 10.10 -44.73
CA LYS A 190 -30.88 9.06 -45.78
C LYS A 190 -30.13 7.80 -45.36
N GLU A 191 -29.40 7.88 -44.24
CA GLU A 191 -28.57 6.82 -43.71
C GLU A 191 -29.44 5.70 -43.09
N GLN A 192 -28.94 4.45 -43.11
CA GLN A 192 -29.54 3.31 -42.46
C GLN A 192 -28.73 2.93 -41.23
N PHE A 193 -29.40 2.69 -40.12
CA PHE A 193 -28.77 2.40 -38.84
C PHE A 193 -29.10 0.98 -38.37
N VAL A 194 -28.12 0.29 -37.78
CA VAL A 194 -28.32 -1.04 -37.22
C VAL A 194 -27.85 -1.07 -35.79
N PHE A 195 -28.75 -1.15 -34.84
CA PHE A 195 -28.46 -1.22 -33.42
C PHE A 195 -28.29 -2.66 -32.98
N CYS A 196 -27.10 -3.02 -32.47
CA CYS A 196 -26.73 -4.40 -32.19
C CYS A 196 -26.47 -4.61 -30.69
N GLY A 197 -27.24 -5.52 -30.07
CA GLY A 197 -26.97 -6.08 -28.75
C GLY A 197 -27.01 -5.08 -27.57
N PHE A 198 -27.86 -4.08 -27.68
CA PHE A 198 -28.17 -3.17 -26.56
C PHE A 198 -29.09 -3.86 -25.56
N ASN A 199 -28.93 -3.51 -24.28
CA ASN A 199 -29.80 -3.96 -23.21
C ASN A 199 -30.72 -2.81 -22.74
N ALA A 200 -30.11 -1.73 -22.25
CA ALA A 200 -30.80 -0.56 -21.72
C ALA A 200 -30.49 0.67 -22.56
N PHE A 201 -31.42 1.59 -22.65
CA PHE A 201 -31.26 2.89 -23.25
C PHE A 201 -31.62 3.98 -22.24
N THR A 202 -30.93 5.11 -22.29
CA THR A 202 -31.39 6.32 -21.65
C THR A 202 -32.65 6.83 -22.38
N PRO A 203 -33.49 7.68 -21.78
CA PRO A 203 -34.69 8.21 -22.47
C PRO A 203 -34.41 8.89 -23.82
N VAL A 204 -33.25 9.54 -23.93
CA VAL A 204 -32.84 10.21 -25.19
C VAL A 204 -32.40 9.17 -26.23
N GLU A 205 -31.69 8.14 -25.85
CA GLU A 205 -31.31 7.05 -26.72
C GLU A 205 -32.56 6.27 -27.18
N GLU A 206 -33.49 5.97 -26.28
CA GLU A 206 -34.74 5.33 -26.60
C GLU A 206 -35.51 6.18 -27.64
N LYS A 207 -35.66 7.49 -27.41
CA LYS A 207 -36.26 8.41 -28.33
C LYS A 207 -35.63 8.40 -29.72
N LEU A 208 -34.25 8.33 -29.76
CA LEU A 208 -33.50 8.24 -31.01
C LEU A 208 -33.85 6.97 -31.78
N VAL A 209 -33.70 5.82 -31.13
CA VAL A 209 -33.95 4.50 -31.71
C VAL A 209 -35.38 4.42 -32.23
N ARG A 210 -36.36 4.77 -31.40
CA ARG A 210 -37.79 4.72 -31.78
C ARG A 210 -38.14 5.69 -32.91
N SER A 211 -37.58 6.92 -32.92
CA SER A 211 -37.77 7.85 -34.03
C SER A 211 -37.21 7.33 -35.34
N LEU A 212 -36.01 6.71 -35.31
CA LEU A 212 -35.41 6.12 -36.51
C LEU A 212 -36.22 4.90 -37.00
N LEU A 213 -36.73 4.06 -36.10
CA LEU A 213 -37.63 2.93 -36.42
C LEU A 213 -38.91 3.41 -37.07
N GLN A 214 -39.57 4.44 -36.52
CA GLN A 214 -40.81 5.02 -37.05
C GLN A 214 -40.67 5.50 -38.48
N TRP A 215 -39.48 5.99 -38.88
CA TRP A 215 -39.19 6.43 -40.24
C TRP A 215 -38.55 5.36 -41.12
N ASN A 216 -38.51 4.08 -40.68
CA ASN A 216 -37.86 2.97 -41.39
C ASN A 216 -36.37 3.24 -41.72
N LYS A 217 -35.67 3.90 -40.81
CA LYS A 217 -34.22 4.23 -40.92
C LYS A 217 -33.34 3.39 -39.99
N ALA A 218 -33.91 2.56 -39.15
CA ALA A 218 -33.16 1.69 -38.25
C ALA A 218 -33.69 0.26 -38.23
N GLN A 219 -32.79 -0.67 -37.85
CA GLN A 219 -33.09 -2.03 -37.47
C GLN A 219 -32.41 -2.25 -36.11
N CYS A 220 -33.07 -3.04 -35.25
CA CYS A 220 -32.53 -3.42 -33.95
C CYS A 220 -32.36 -4.95 -33.89
N PHE A 221 -31.30 -5.42 -33.30
CA PHE A 221 -31.10 -6.81 -33.00
C PHE A 221 -30.67 -6.97 -31.55
N PHE A 222 -31.51 -7.62 -30.75
CA PHE A 222 -31.30 -7.86 -29.35
C PHE A 222 -30.81 -9.28 -29.10
N GLN A 223 -29.84 -9.41 -28.21
CA GLN A 223 -29.37 -10.70 -27.72
C GLN A 223 -30.06 -11.02 -26.42
N ALA A 224 -30.79 -12.11 -26.35
CA ALA A 224 -31.46 -12.54 -25.13
C ALA A 224 -31.49 -14.08 -25.04
N ASP A 225 -31.69 -14.58 -23.83
CA ASP A 225 -31.93 -15.98 -23.53
C ASP A 225 -33.29 -16.13 -22.83
N ARG A 226 -34.01 -17.23 -23.15
CA ARG A 226 -35.34 -17.50 -22.58
C ARG A 226 -35.35 -17.53 -21.07
N TYR A 227 -34.29 -18.01 -20.45
CA TYR A 227 -34.17 -18.10 -19.02
C TYR A 227 -34.48 -16.78 -18.31
N TYR A 228 -33.91 -15.65 -18.76
CA TYR A 228 -34.19 -14.33 -18.17
C TYR A 228 -35.15 -13.45 -18.94
N PHE A 229 -35.48 -13.82 -20.16
CA PHE A 229 -36.40 -13.02 -20.98
C PHE A 229 -37.88 -13.41 -20.73
N ASP A 230 -38.17 -14.69 -20.54
CA ASP A 230 -39.54 -15.17 -20.37
C ASP A 230 -40.02 -15.07 -18.91
N ASP A 231 -39.14 -15.08 -17.92
CA ASP A 231 -39.50 -14.90 -16.51
C ASP A 231 -39.54 -13.39 -16.14
N GLU A 232 -40.74 -12.89 -15.80
CA GLU A 232 -40.91 -11.50 -15.40
C GLU A 232 -40.17 -11.10 -14.12
N ARG A 233 -39.87 -12.06 -13.25
CA ARG A 233 -39.14 -11.82 -11.99
C ARG A 233 -37.64 -11.67 -12.22
N GLN A 234 -37.12 -12.20 -13.31
CA GLN A 234 -35.67 -12.17 -13.60
C GLN A 234 -35.28 -10.77 -14.08
N GLU A 235 -34.47 -10.08 -13.29
CA GLU A 235 -34.07 -8.68 -13.50
C GLU A 235 -33.23 -8.47 -14.76
N ALA A 236 -32.44 -9.47 -15.19
CA ALA A 236 -31.63 -9.41 -16.41
C ALA A 236 -32.48 -9.11 -17.69
N GLY A 237 -33.72 -9.59 -17.74
CA GLY A 237 -34.61 -9.40 -18.86
C GLY A 237 -35.42 -8.10 -18.82
N LYS A 238 -35.39 -7.32 -17.72
CA LYS A 238 -36.28 -6.17 -17.48
C LYS A 238 -36.36 -5.18 -18.65
N PHE A 239 -35.23 -4.70 -19.12
CA PHE A 239 -35.22 -3.70 -20.20
C PHE A 239 -35.64 -4.29 -21.55
N LEU A 240 -35.18 -5.51 -21.87
CA LEU A 240 -35.53 -6.18 -23.14
C LEU A 240 -37.02 -6.49 -23.21
N ARG A 241 -37.66 -6.89 -22.12
CA ARG A 241 -39.13 -7.06 -22.04
C ARG A 241 -39.85 -5.74 -22.29
N ASN A 242 -39.36 -4.61 -21.73
CA ASN A 242 -39.92 -3.29 -22.00
C ASN A 242 -39.77 -2.92 -23.48
N HIS A 243 -38.60 -3.14 -24.09
CA HIS A 243 -38.35 -2.85 -25.50
C HIS A 243 -39.29 -3.66 -26.40
N LYS A 244 -39.59 -4.90 -26.05
CA LYS A 244 -40.54 -5.74 -26.83
C LYS A 244 -41.93 -5.11 -26.91
N THR A 245 -42.31 -4.24 -25.98
CA THR A 245 -43.62 -3.57 -26.01
C THR A 245 -43.66 -2.36 -26.93
N TRP A 246 -42.55 -1.99 -27.59
CA TRP A 246 -42.52 -0.83 -28.47
C TRP A 246 -43.38 -1.08 -29.73
N LYS A 247 -44.21 -0.14 -30.08
CA LYS A 247 -45.12 -0.23 -31.21
C LYS A 247 -44.40 -0.30 -32.57
N GLU A 248 -43.14 0.11 -32.57
CA GLU A 248 -42.29 0.13 -33.75
C GLU A 248 -41.76 -1.26 -34.15
N PHE A 249 -41.99 -2.28 -33.30
CA PHE A 249 -41.57 -3.66 -33.57
C PHE A 249 -42.77 -4.51 -34.05
N ASP A 250 -43.32 -4.24 -35.21
CA ASP A 250 -44.48 -4.94 -35.74
C ASP A 250 -44.24 -6.41 -36.15
N ASP A 251 -43.01 -6.77 -36.49
CA ASP A 251 -42.63 -8.09 -37.06
C ASP A 251 -41.81 -8.97 -36.11
N ASN A 252 -41.55 -8.57 -34.87
CA ASN A 252 -40.66 -9.27 -33.91
C ASN A 252 -39.25 -9.54 -34.40
N ARG A 253 -38.82 -8.98 -35.53
CA ARG A 253 -37.50 -9.21 -36.12
C ARG A 253 -36.37 -8.87 -35.15
N ALA A 254 -36.53 -7.83 -34.34
CA ALA A 254 -35.56 -7.39 -33.33
C ALA A 254 -35.28 -8.47 -32.29
N PHE A 255 -36.19 -9.37 -32.02
CA PHE A 255 -36.10 -10.45 -31.04
C PHE A 255 -36.07 -11.84 -31.66
N GLN A 256 -35.73 -11.97 -32.95
CA GLN A 256 -35.74 -13.27 -33.66
C GLN A 256 -34.70 -14.26 -33.13
N TRP A 257 -33.68 -13.78 -32.39
CA TRP A 257 -32.60 -14.59 -31.86
C TRP A 257 -32.63 -14.72 -30.34
N ILE A 258 -33.82 -14.93 -29.77
CA ILE A 258 -33.95 -15.36 -28.38
C ILE A 258 -33.58 -16.84 -28.32
N GLU A 259 -32.48 -17.13 -27.64
CA GLU A 259 -31.88 -18.44 -27.51
C GLU A 259 -32.38 -19.15 -26.23
N ASP A 260 -32.05 -20.43 -26.09
CA ASP A 260 -32.27 -21.22 -24.86
C ASP A 260 -30.96 -21.94 -24.50
N ASP A 261 -29.86 -21.20 -24.60
CA ASP A 261 -28.51 -21.72 -24.40
C ASP A 261 -28.17 -21.80 -22.89
N PHE A 262 -28.77 -20.97 -22.05
CA PHE A 262 -28.53 -21.00 -20.62
C PHE A 262 -28.96 -22.33 -20.00
N ASN A 263 -30.08 -22.91 -20.46
CA ASN A 263 -30.60 -24.19 -19.97
C ASN A 263 -29.86 -25.42 -20.52
N GLN A 264 -28.93 -25.23 -21.45
CA GLN A 264 -28.10 -26.36 -21.95
C GLN A 264 -27.13 -26.82 -20.85
N PRO A 265 -26.74 -28.10 -20.82
CA PRO A 265 -25.84 -28.63 -19.80
C PRO A 265 -24.54 -27.79 -19.66
N LYS A 266 -24.25 -27.37 -18.46
CA LYS A 266 -23.08 -26.57 -18.10
C LYS A 266 -22.38 -27.15 -16.87
N LYS A 267 -21.06 -27.02 -16.82
CA LYS A 267 -20.29 -27.27 -15.60
C LYS A 267 -20.06 -25.94 -14.88
N ILE A 268 -20.69 -25.77 -13.74
CA ILE A 268 -20.55 -24.55 -12.92
C ILE A 268 -19.80 -24.92 -11.65
N LYS A 269 -18.68 -24.26 -11.40
CA LYS A 269 -17.89 -24.40 -10.17
C LYS A 269 -17.84 -23.07 -9.45
N VAL A 270 -18.16 -23.10 -8.17
CA VAL A 270 -18.10 -21.95 -7.29
C VAL A 270 -16.95 -22.15 -6.28
N TYR A 271 -16.01 -21.23 -6.27
CA TYR A 271 -14.84 -21.28 -5.40
C TYR A 271 -14.96 -20.25 -4.30
N GLU A 272 -15.04 -20.73 -3.09
CA GLU A 272 -14.89 -19.94 -1.88
C GLU A 272 -13.41 -19.79 -1.55
N VAL A 273 -12.87 -18.57 -1.60
CA VAL A 273 -11.42 -18.34 -1.48
C VAL A 273 -11.12 -17.34 -0.36
N SER A 274 -10.18 -17.67 0.50
CA SER A 274 -9.72 -16.76 1.55
C SER A 274 -8.71 -15.74 0.98
N GLY A 275 -9.17 -14.52 0.67
CA GLY A 275 -8.35 -13.39 0.24
C GLY A 275 -8.40 -13.11 -1.27
N ASN A 276 -8.26 -11.84 -1.62
CA ASN A 276 -8.38 -11.37 -3.00
C ASN A 276 -7.28 -11.96 -3.91
N VAL A 277 -6.00 -11.84 -3.52
CA VAL A 277 -4.89 -12.35 -4.32
C VAL A 277 -4.89 -13.88 -4.40
N THR A 278 -5.42 -14.58 -3.39
CA THR A 278 -5.50 -16.04 -3.41
C THR A 278 -6.39 -16.56 -4.54
N GLN A 279 -7.40 -15.79 -4.96
CA GLN A 279 -8.23 -16.14 -6.11
C GLN A 279 -7.39 -16.33 -7.38
N THR A 280 -6.37 -15.49 -7.61
CA THR A 280 -5.52 -15.60 -8.79
C THR A 280 -4.68 -16.87 -8.77
N LYS A 281 -4.30 -17.36 -7.59
CA LYS A 281 -3.52 -18.59 -7.42
C LYS A 281 -4.32 -19.86 -7.75
N VAL A 282 -5.64 -19.77 -7.86
CA VAL A 282 -6.51 -20.89 -8.32
C VAL A 282 -6.49 -21.03 -9.85
N LEU A 283 -6.18 -19.95 -10.59
CA LEU A 283 -6.18 -19.95 -12.05
C LEU A 283 -5.35 -21.05 -12.69
N PRO A 284 -4.10 -21.32 -12.25
CA PRO A 284 -3.30 -22.42 -12.83
C PRO A 284 -3.96 -23.79 -12.72
N GLU A 285 -4.70 -24.05 -11.64
CA GLU A 285 -5.43 -25.33 -11.47
C GLU A 285 -6.62 -25.39 -12.43
N ILE A 286 -7.37 -24.30 -12.58
CA ILE A 286 -8.47 -24.21 -13.56
C ILE A 286 -7.93 -24.43 -14.97
N PHE A 287 -6.79 -23.82 -15.32
CA PHE A 287 -6.19 -23.97 -16.65
C PHE A 287 -5.77 -25.41 -16.96
N LYS A 288 -5.40 -26.23 -15.97
CA LYS A 288 -5.12 -27.65 -16.16
C LYS A 288 -6.35 -28.46 -16.59
N GLU A 289 -7.54 -28.03 -16.18
CA GLU A 289 -8.80 -28.70 -16.54
C GLU A 289 -9.25 -28.33 -17.96
N ILE A 290 -8.77 -27.24 -18.53
CA ILE A 290 -9.14 -26.75 -19.86
C ILE A 290 -8.32 -27.51 -20.92
N ASN A 291 -9.01 -28.31 -21.74
CA ASN A 291 -8.37 -29.18 -22.75
C ASN A 291 -7.69 -28.42 -23.90
N ASN A 292 -8.08 -27.16 -24.14
CA ASN A 292 -7.52 -26.32 -25.21
C ASN A 292 -6.33 -25.52 -24.77
N LYS A 293 -5.13 -25.98 -25.04
CA LYS A 293 -3.88 -25.29 -24.68
C LYS A 293 -3.69 -23.90 -25.31
N THR A 294 -4.46 -23.55 -26.32
CA THR A 294 -4.42 -22.20 -26.93
C THR A 294 -5.30 -21.21 -26.22
N TYR A 295 -6.19 -21.67 -25.33
CA TYR A 295 -7.16 -20.86 -24.57
C TYR A 295 -7.98 -19.86 -25.40
N SER A 296 -8.09 -20.02 -26.71
CA SER A 296 -8.71 -19.06 -27.63
C SER A 296 -10.20 -18.79 -27.39
N ASN A 297 -10.89 -19.72 -26.73
CA ASN A 297 -12.29 -19.59 -26.33
C ASN A 297 -12.48 -19.40 -24.83
N THR A 298 -11.43 -18.88 -24.14
CA THR A 298 -11.43 -18.73 -22.69
C THR A 298 -11.32 -17.25 -22.29
N ALA A 299 -12.19 -16.81 -21.40
CA ALA A 299 -12.14 -15.49 -20.81
C ALA A 299 -11.90 -15.56 -19.28
N VAL A 300 -10.93 -14.80 -18.80
CA VAL A 300 -10.76 -14.45 -17.38
C VAL A 300 -11.32 -13.06 -17.20
N VAL A 301 -12.40 -12.94 -16.44
CA VAL A 301 -13.12 -11.69 -16.21
C VAL A 301 -12.81 -11.21 -14.81
N LEU A 302 -12.18 -10.05 -14.72
CA LEU A 302 -11.83 -9.40 -13.46
C LEU A 302 -12.91 -8.36 -13.09
N LEU A 303 -13.66 -8.63 -12.02
CA LEU A 303 -14.60 -7.67 -11.45
C LEU A 303 -13.90 -6.66 -10.53
N ASP A 304 -12.68 -6.99 -10.12
CA ASP A 304 -11.75 -6.09 -9.44
C ASP A 304 -10.47 -5.96 -10.28
N GLU A 305 -10.31 -4.83 -10.97
CA GLU A 305 -9.16 -4.54 -11.83
C GLU A 305 -7.82 -4.58 -11.08
N ASN A 306 -7.82 -4.37 -9.77
CA ASN A 306 -6.61 -4.44 -8.96
C ASN A 306 -6.00 -5.86 -8.90
N LEU A 307 -6.74 -6.88 -9.31
CA LEU A 307 -6.22 -8.25 -9.42
C LEU A 307 -5.42 -8.51 -10.70
N LEU A 308 -5.41 -7.58 -11.66
CA LEU A 308 -4.69 -7.75 -12.92
C LEU A 308 -3.20 -8.09 -12.72
N PRO A 309 -2.41 -7.35 -11.92
CA PRO A 309 -1.00 -7.68 -11.70
C PRO A 309 -0.79 -9.09 -11.13
N ALA A 310 -1.55 -9.44 -10.10
CA ALA A 310 -1.46 -10.77 -9.47
C ALA A 310 -1.95 -11.89 -10.40
N SER A 311 -2.90 -11.59 -11.31
CA SER A 311 -3.35 -12.53 -12.32
C SER A 311 -2.27 -12.79 -13.38
N LEU A 312 -1.56 -11.75 -13.80
CA LEU A 312 -0.44 -11.88 -14.76
C LEU A 312 0.73 -12.68 -14.17
N ASP A 313 1.02 -12.47 -12.89
CA ASP A 313 2.11 -13.16 -12.20
C ASP A 313 1.92 -14.68 -12.15
N VAL A 314 0.69 -15.17 -12.10
CA VAL A 314 0.40 -16.63 -12.07
C VAL A 314 0.19 -17.25 -13.45
N MET A 315 0.20 -16.48 -14.53
CA MET A 315 -0.05 -16.94 -15.90
C MET A 315 1.24 -17.26 -16.67
N HIS A 316 2.34 -17.52 -15.96
CA HIS A 316 3.58 -17.97 -16.59
C HIS A 316 3.33 -19.24 -17.42
N GLY A 317 3.69 -19.20 -18.72
CA GLY A 317 3.52 -20.33 -19.64
C GLY A 317 2.23 -20.31 -20.47
N VAL A 318 1.46 -19.23 -20.43
CA VAL A 318 0.39 -18.95 -21.38
C VAL A 318 0.98 -18.14 -22.54
N ASP A 319 1.21 -18.80 -23.69
CA ASP A 319 1.96 -18.21 -24.81
C ASP A 319 1.25 -17.02 -25.50
N ASN A 320 -0.09 -17.03 -25.50
CA ASN A 320 -0.89 -15.99 -26.14
C ASN A 320 -1.88 -15.42 -25.14
N LEU A 321 -1.63 -14.22 -24.70
CA LEU A 321 -2.45 -13.49 -23.74
C LEU A 321 -2.91 -12.16 -24.34
N ASN A 322 -4.21 -11.92 -24.37
CA ASN A 322 -4.77 -10.64 -24.75
C ASN A 322 -5.41 -9.98 -23.55
N ILE A 323 -4.86 -8.84 -23.15
CA ILE A 323 -5.32 -8.04 -22.02
C ILE A 323 -6.02 -6.81 -22.59
N THR A 324 -7.29 -6.64 -22.25
CA THR A 324 -8.09 -5.52 -22.75
C THR A 324 -8.28 -4.43 -21.71
N MET A 325 -8.00 -4.76 -20.45
CA MET A 325 -7.94 -3.80 -19.36
C MET A 325 -6.59 -3.11 -19.41
N GLY A 326 -6.58 -1.80 -19.37
CA GLY A 326 -5.33 -1.07 -19.18
C GLY A 326 -4.75 -1.33 -17.78
N PHE A 327 -3.43 -1.28 -17.64
CA PHE A 327 -2.79 -1.32 -16.33
C PHE A 327 -2.96 0.04 -15.64
N PRO A 328 -3.71 0.15 -14.53
CA PRO A 328 -3.98 1.45 -13.92
C PRO A 328 -2.68 2.13 -13.45
N LEU A 329 -2.42 3.34 -13.91
CA LEU A 329 -1.23 4.13 -13.55
C LEU A 329 -1.05 4.28 -12.04
N LYS A 330 -2.15 4.38 -11.30
CA LYS A 330 -2.17 4.53 -9.84
C LYS A 330 -1.45 3.41 -9.07
N ASN A 331 -1.28 2.24 -9.70
CA ASN A 331 -0.69 1.03 -9.09
C ASN A 331 0.82 0.89 -9.37
N LEU A 332 1.40 1.78 -10.16
CA LEU A 332 2.83 1.75 -10.49
C LEU A 332 3.69 2.50 -9.46
N SER A 333 4.97 2.15 -9.38
CA SER A 333 5.91 2.68 -8.38
C SER A 333 6.05 4.20 -8.45
N PHE A 334 6.14 4.77 -9.64
CA PHE A 334 6.26 6.22 -9.82
C PHE A 334 5.05 6.99 -9.27
N SER A 335 3.85 6.40 -9.33
CA SER A 335 2.64 6.97 -8.71
C SER A 335 2.78 7.11 -7.20
N ASN A 336 3.41 6.13 -6.54
CA ASN A 336 3.65 6.18 -5.11
C ASN A 336 4.69 7.25 -4.76
N ALA A 337 5.77 7.35 -5.54
CA ALA A 337 6.78 8.39 -5.37
C ALA A 337 6.18 9.79 -5.51
N VAL A 338 5.33 10.03 -6.52
CA VAL A 338 4.63 11.31 -6.70
C VAL A 338 3.72 11.62 -5.51
N LYS A 339 2.93 10.66 -5.01
CA LYS A 339 2.11 10.85 -3.80
C LYS A 339 2.95 11.23 -2.58
N ARG A 340 4.10 10.58 -2.38
CA ARG A 340 5.04 10.89 -1.29
C ARG A 340 5.65 12.29 -1.43
N LEU A 341 5.97 12.71 -2.66
CA LEU A 341 6.42 14.08 -2.95
C LEU A 341 5.37 15.11 -2.55
N PHE A 342 4.10 14.91 -2.92
CA PHE A 342 3.01 15.80 -2.51
C PHE A 342 2.78 15.78 -0.99
N TYR A 343 2.88 14.60 -0.36
CA TYR A 343 2.81 14.49 1.08
C TYR A 343 3.93 15.31 1.76
N LEU A 344 5.17 15.20 1.25
CA LEU A 344 6.31 15.97 1.74
C LEU A 344 6.05 17.48 1.60
N GLN A 345 5.55 17.95 0.46
CA GLN A 345 5.23 19.36 0.25
C GLN A 345 4.19 19.86 1.28
N LYS A 346 3.13 19.09 1.54
CA LYS A 346 2.12 19.41 2.58
C LYS A 346 2.73 19.48 3.98
N GLN A 347 3.71 18.63 4.29
CA GLN A 347 4.42 18.72 5.59
C GLN A 347 5.30 19.99 5.66
N LEU A 348 5.93 20.36 4.55
CA LEU A 348 6.75 21.58 4.49
C LEU A 348 5.92 22.87 4.53
N GLU A 349 4.69 22.87 4.03
CA GLU A 349 3.75 24.00 4.17
C GLU A 349 3.40 24.29 5.63
N LYS A 350 3.37 23.28 6.49
CA LYS A 350 3.12 23.40 7.93
C LYS A 350 4.31 23.99 8.72
N ASN A 351 5.23 24.65 8.06
CA ASN A 351 6.40 25.36 8.63
C ASN A 351 7.36 24.51 9.44
N LYS A 352 7.55 23.26 9.08
CA LYS A 352 8.59 22.43 9.68
C LYS A 352 9.97 22.88 9.20
N SER A 353 10.89 23.07 10.14
CA SER A 353 12.28 23.43 9.86
C SER A 353 13.16 22.24 9.47
N SER A 354 12.63 21.03 9.59
CA SER A 354 13.34 19.78 9.37
C SER A 354 12.48 18.76 8.65
N TYR A 355 13.13 17.77 8.09
CA TYR A 355 12.51 16.64 7.38
C TYR A 355 12.57 15.40 8.26
N TYR A 356 11.50 14.67 8.35
CA TYR A 356 11.49 13.36 8.98
C TYR A 356 12.07 12.32 8.01
N TYR A 357 13.02 11.48 8.46
CA TYR A 357 13.74 10.58 7.56
C TYR A 357 12.83 9.60 6.83
N ARG A 358 11.74 9.13 7.47
CA ARG A 358 10.74 8.25 6.84
C ARG A 358 9.91 8.93 5.76
N ASP A 359 9.89 10.26 5.72
CA ASP A 359 9.24 10.99 4.63
C ASP A 359 10.18 11.15 3.43
N VAL A 360 11.50 11.12 3.65
CA VAL A 360 12.51 11.35 2.61
C VAL A 360 13.06 10.06 2.01
N PHE A 361 13.43 9.08 2.83
CA PHE A 361 14.06 7.84 2.36
C PHE A 361 13.24 7.09 1.31
N PRO A 362 11.93 6.85 1.51
CA PRO A 362 11.13 6.14 0.52
C PRO A 362 11.03 6.88 -0.81
N ILE A 363 11.03 8.23 -0.80
CA ILE A 363 11.04 9.03 -2.04
C ILE A 363 12.33 8.77 -2.81
N LEU A 364 13.49 8.81 -2.13
CA LEU A 364 14.79 8.57 -2.75
C LEU A 364 14.95 7.13 -3.25
N GLU A 365 14.24 6.18 -2.66
CA GLU A 365 14.24 4.77 -3.09
C GLU A 365 13.37 4.55 -4.32
N GLU A 366 12.17 5.11 -4.32
CA GLU A 366 11.15 4.88 -5.34
C GLU A 366 11.36 5.71 -6.62
N LEU A 367 12.01 6.88 -6.54
CA LEU A 367 12.28 7.69 -7.72
C LEU A 367 13.35 7.04 -8.60
N PRO A 368 13.16 7.01 -9.94
CA PRO A 368 14.21 6.64 -10.88
C PRO A 368 15.42 7.57 -10.74
N LYS A 369 16.61 7.03 -10.83
CA LYS A 369 17.87 7.74 -10.53
C LYS A 369 19.01 7.26 -11.39
N SER A 370 19.98 8.14 -11.61
CA SER A 370 21.24 7.80 -12.24
C SER A 370 22.17 7.06 -11.28
N VAL A 371 23.26 6.46 -11.78
CA VAL A 371 24.27 5.83 -10.95
C VAL A 371 24.95 6.84 -10.01
N GLU A 372 25.18 8.06 -10.49
CA GLU A 372 25.74 9.15 -9.69
C GLU A 372 24.78 9.56 -8.56
N ASP A 373 23.48 9.71 -8.87
CA ASP A 373 22.46 10.02 -7.86
C ASP A 373 22.36 8.90 -6.81
N GLU A 374 22.45 7.63 -7.23
CA GLU A 374 22.39 6.48 -6.32
C GLU A 374 23.54 6.51 -5.31
N GLN A 375 24.75 6.87 -5.75
CA GLN A 375 25.90 7.01 -4.84
C GLN A 375 25.66 8.13 -3.81
N ILE A 376 25.18 9.29 -4.25
CA ILE A 376 24.87 10.42 -3.36
C ILE A 376 23.82 10.02 -2.33
N ILE A 377 22.78 9.28 -2.74
CA ILE A 377 21.71 8.80 -1.88
C ILE A 377 22.23 7.80 -0.85
N ASN A 378 23.09 6.85 -1.27
CA ASN A 378 23.67 5.86 -0.37
C ASN A 378 24.58 6.52 0.68
N ASP A 379 25.41 7.46 0.29
CA ASP A 379 26.26 8.24 1.20
C ASP A 379 25.43 9.07 2.18
N PHE A 380 24.32 9.65 1.72
CA PHE A 380 23.39 10.38 2.55
C PHE A 380 22.73 9.47 3.60
N LYS A 381 22.18 8.32 3.17
CA LYS A 381 21.55 7.36 4.07
C LYS A 381 22.54 6.86 5.11
N ALA A 382 23.73 6.44 4.70
CA ALA A 382 24.77 5.99 5.61
C ALA A 382 25.12 7.04 6.68
N LYS A 383 25.21 8.32 6.31
CA LYS A 383 25.46 9.40 7.28
C LYS A 383 24.32 9.63 8.23
N VAL A 384 23.08 9.56 7.74
CA VAL A 384 21.88 9.74 8.56
C VAL A 384 21.73 8.59 9.56
N GLU A 385 21.99 7.37 9.12
CA GLU A 385 22.00 6.17 9.97
C GLU A 385 23.15 6.19 10.99
N GLU A 386 24.38 6.45 10.55
CA GLU A 386 25.57 6.51 11.43
C GLU A 386 25.39 7.51 12.59
N ARG A 387 24.71 8.63 12.33
CA ARG A 387 24.49 9.70 13.31
C ARG A 387 23.12 9.66 13.96
N ASN A 388 22.35 8.63 13.75
CA ASN A 388 20.99 8.47 14.23
C ASN A 388 20.13 9.73 14.04
N ILE A 389 20.08 10.28 12.82
CA ILE A 389 19.39 11.53 12.53
C ILE A 389 17.92 11.26 12.20
N VAL A 390 17.04 11.37 13.17
CA VAL A 390 15.59 11.20 12.98
C VAL A 390 14.98 12.37 12.21
N TYR A 391 15.44 13.60 12.52
CA TYR A 391 14.98 14.83 11.87
C TYR A 391 16.13 15.53 11.16
N ILE A 392 16.11 15.52 9.84
CA ILE A 392 17.15 16.07 8.97
C ILE A 392 16.92 17.57 8.83
N SER A 393 17.89 18.39 9.23
CA SER A 393 17.79 19.85 9.05
C SER A 393 17.87 20.21 7.56
N LYS A 394 17.25 21.34 7.16
CA LYS A 394 17.34 21.86 5.78
C LYS A 394 18.76 22.05 5.30
N LYS A 395 19.64 22.51 6.19
CA LYS A 395 21.06 22.73 5.90
C LYS A 395 21.76 21.40 5.58
N LEU A 396 21.54 20.37 6.41
CA LEU A 396 22.14 19.05 6.23
C LEU A 396 21.62 18.37 4.98
N LEU A 397 20.30 18.46 4.71
CA LEU A 397 19.72 17.90 3.48
C LEU A 397 20.37 18.54 2.25
N HIS A 398 20.53 19.86 2.23
CA HIS A 398 21.17 20.54 1.10
C HIS A 398 22.69 20.24 0.99
N GLU A 399 23.37 20.12 2.13
CA GLU A 399 24.79 19.77 2.18
C GLU A 399 25.06 18.38 1.59
N LEU A 400 24.22 17.40 1.94
CA LEU A 400 24.44 15.99 1.57
C LEU A 400 23.79 15.60 0.23
N LEU A 401 22.64 16.18 -0.11
CA LEU A 401 21.88 15.90 -1.33
C LEU A 401 21.98 17.03 -2.38
N GLY A 402 22.76 18.07 -2.14
CA GLY A 402 22.87 19.23 -3.05
C GLY A 402 23.36 18.87 -4.45
N GLY A 403 24.00 17.73 -4.63
CA GLY A 403 24.41 17.19 -5.91
C GLY A 403 23.32 16.48 -6.72
N LEU A 404 22.16 16.19 -6.12
CA LEU A 404 21.05 15.55 -6.85
C LEU A 404 20.45 16.49 -7.88
N SER A 405 20.23 15.97 -9.07
CA SER A 405 19.59 16.71 -10.18
C SER A 405 18.19 17.20 -9.82
N TYR A 406 17.47 16.46 -8.98
CA TYR A 406 16.08 16.74 -8.58
C TYR A 406 15.90 17.19 -7.12
N ILE A 407 16.95 17.68 -6.47
CA ILE A 407 16.86 18.14 -5.07
C ILE A 407 15.75 19.19 -4.85
N GLY A 408 15.43 19.97 -5.87
CA GLY A 408 14.35 20.95 -5.82
C GLY A 408 13.00 20.35 -5.48
N LEU A 409 12.72 19.08 -5.87
CA LEU A 409 11.48 18.39 -5.56
C LEU A 409 11.33 18.08 -4.07
N LEU A 410 12.45 17.96 -3.35
CA LEU A 410 12.48 17.71 -1.90
C LEU A 410 12.41 19.01 -1.10
N GLN A 411 12.57 20.17 -1.71
CA GLN A 411 12.50 21.46 -1.05
C GLN A 411 11.08 22.04 -1.10
N LYS A 412 10.77 22.96 -0.17
CA LYS A 412 9.48 23.67 -0.18
C LYS A 412 9.36 24.46 -1.48
N ALA A 413 8.38 24.15 -2.27
CA ALA A 413 8.11 24.87 -3.52
C ALA A 413 7.66 26.31 -3.26
N ALA A 414 8.13 27.24 -4.08
CA ALA A 414 7.73 28.65 -4.01
C ALA A 414 6.29 28.86 -4.49
N SER A 415 5.84 28.08 -5.47
CA SER A 415 4.46 28.03 -5.97
C SER A 415 4.17 26.68 -6.62
N THR A 416 2.88 26.36 -6.80
CA THR A 416 2.43 25.14 -7.48
C THR A 416 2.87 25.12 -8.95
N ASN A 417 2.91 26.25 -9.63
CA ASN A 417 3.38 26.34 -11.01
C ASN A 417 4.88 26.00 -11.14
N ILE A 418 5.71 26.54 -10.23
CA ILE A 418 7.15 26.22 -10.19
C ILE A 418 7.34 24.73 -9.88
N TYR A 419 6.54 24.18 -8.98
CA TYR A 419 6.62 22.75 -8.65
C TYR A 419 6.23 21.86 -9.82
N LEU A 420 5.21 22.23 -10.60
CA LEU A 420 4.86 21.54 -11.85
C LEU A 420 6.00 21.58 -12.87
N ASP A 421 6.70 22.72 -12.98
CA ASP A 421 7.87 22.81 -13.86
C ASP A 421 8.98 21.86 -13.44
N MET A 422 9.29 21.80 -12.14
CA MET A 422 10.27 20.88 -11.60
C MET A 422 9.89 19.42 -11.84
N LEU A 423 8.61 19.05 -11.67
CA LEU A 423 8.12 17.70 -11.95
C LEU A 423 8.22 17.34 -13.43
N ILE A 424 7.89 18.28 -14.33
CA ILE A 424 8.02 18.08 -15.78
C ILE A 424 9.50 17.90 -16.15
N GLU A 425 10.38 18.76 -15.65
CA GLU A 425 11.83 18.67 -15.90
C GLU A 425 12.40 17.34 -15.39
N PHE A 426 12.02 16.93 -14.20
CA PHE A 426 12.41 15.64 -13.65
C PHE A 426 11.96 14.46 -14.53
N CYS A 427 10.68 14.43 -14.98
CA CYS A 427 10.20 13.41 -15.90
C CYS A 427 11.02 13.35 -17.19
N GLN A 428 11.42 14.52 -17.73
CA GLN A 428 12.26 14.59 -18.92
C GLN A 428 13.67 14.03 -18.67
N GLN A 429 14.27 14.34 -17.52
CA GLN A 429 15.58 13.80 -17.14
C GLN A 429 15.54 12.29 -16.99
N VAL A 430 14.50 11.75 -16.32
CA VAL A 430 14.32 10.30 -16.12
C VAL A 430 14.23 9.54 -17.45
N LYS A 431 13.61 10.09 -18.48
CA LYS A 431 13.51 9.47 -19.81
C LYS A 431 14.85 9.23 -20.52
N TRP A 432 15.91 9.88 -20.06
CA TRP A 432 17.28 9.66 -20.54
C TRP A 432 18.04 8.59 -19.78
N LEU A 433 17.45 8.05 -18.70
CA LEU A 433 18.01 6.94 -17.93
C LEU A 433 17.71 5.61 -18.61
N GLU A 434 18.50 4.58 -18.30
CA GLU A 434 18.20 3.20 -18.66
C GLU A 434 17.10 2.65 -17.73
N ILE A 435 15.84 2.85 -18.14
CA ILE A 435 14.64 2.37 -17.47
C ILE A 435 13.88 1.41 -18.38
N ASP A 436 13.07 0.51 -17.81
CA ASP A 436 12.23 -0.39 -18.59
C ASP A 436 11.06 0.34 -19.27
N ASP A 437 10.47 -0.31 -20.27
CA ASP A 437 9.39 0.28 -21.08
C ASP A 437 8.15 0.66 -20.24
N ILE A 438 7.84 -0.09 -19.19
CA ILE A 438 6.70 0.21 -18.31
C ILE A 438 6.98 1.48 -17.48
N GLN A 439 8.19 1.61 -16.97
CA GLN A 439 8.62 2.82 -16.26
C GLN A 439 8.64 4.02 -17.19
N TYR A 440 9.14 3.86 -18.42
CA TYR A 440 9.16 4.92 -19.41
C TYR A 440 7.75 5.43 -19.74
N GLU A 441 6.81 4.52 -20.01
CA GLU A 441 5.40 4.86 -20.26
C GLU A 441 4.77 5.53 -19.04
N ASN A 442 5.01 4.99 -17.83
CA ASN A 442 4.51 5.58 -16.60
C ASN A 442 4.96 7.03 -16.43
N VAL A 443 6.28 7.28 -16.55
CA VAL A 443 6.83 8.64 -16.46
C VAL A 443 6.28 9.55 -17.56
N SER A 444 6.07 9.03 -18.78
CA SER A 444 5.51 9.78 -19.91
C SER A 444 4.06 10.20 -19.65
N HIS A 445 3.23 9.34 -19.11
CA HIS A 445 1.87 9.67 -18.71
C HIS A 445 1.83 10.73 -17.61
N PHE A 446 2.72 10.65 -16.62
CA PHE A 446 2.82 11.67 -15.58
C PHE A 446 3.30 13.02 -16.13
N GLU A 447 4.33 13.03 -16.99
CA GLU A 447 4.76 14.26 -17.65
C GLU A 447 3.61 14.91 -18.41
N ASN A 448 2.85 14.12 -19.18
CA ASN A 448 1.70 14.60 -19.93
C ASN A 448 0.63 15.18 -18.99
N ALA A 449 0.33 14.47 -17.90
CA ALA A 449 -0.61 14.95 -16.87
C ALA A 449 -0.19 16.32 -16.30
N PHE A 450 1.09 16.46 -15.92
CA PHE A 450 1.62 17.72 -15.39
C PHE A 450 1.53 18.86 -16.41
N ARG A 451 1.85 18.60 -17.68
CA ARG A 451 1.75 19.58 -18.78
C ARG A 451 0.30 20.00 -19.05
N ILE A 452 -0.61 19.04 -19.12
CA ILE A 452 -2.04 19.30 -19.35
C ILE A 452 -2.59 20.15 -18.21
N ILE A 453 -2.34 19.78 -16.96
CA ILE A 453 -2.83 20.52 -15.80
C ILE A 453 -2.24 21.95 -15.80
N LYS A 454 -0.95 22.09 -16.05
CA LYS A 454 -0.30 23.42 -16.13
C LYS A 454 -0.93 24.30 -17.23
N ASN A 455 -1.10 23.73 -18.43
CA ASN A 455 -1.70 24.45 -19.56
C ASN A 455 -3.16 24.82 -19.29
N GLN A 456 -3.90 23.99 -18.57
CA GLN A 456 -5.30 24.27 -18.19
C GLN A 456 -5.43 25.32 -17.10
N LEU A 457 -4.51 25.40 -16.15
CA LEU A 457 -4.51 26.40 -15.08
C LEU A 457 -4.11 27.79 -15.56
N THR A 458 -3.18 27.88 -16.52
CA THR A 458 -2.59 29.13 -16.98
C THR A 458 -3.62 30.19 -17.43
N PRO A 459 -4.68 29.87 -18.22
CA PRO A 459 -5.63 30.87 -18.71
C PRO A 459 -6.48 31.51 -17.60
N TYR A 460 -6.68 30.84 -16.48
CA TYR A 460 -7.58 31.27 -15.41
C TYR A 460 -6.89 32.09 -14.32
N ASN A 461 -5.56 32.11 -14.30
CA ASN A 461 -4.75 32.80 -13.28
C ASN A 461 -5.23 32.46 -11.85
N ILE A 462 -5.48 31.17 -11.60
CA ILE A 462 -5.94 30.65 -10.31
C ILE A 462 -4.71 30.19 -9.53
N GLU A 463 -4.50 30.77 -8.36
CA GLU A 463 -3.52 30.28 -7.40
C GLU A 463 -4.16 29.11 -6.62
N ILE A 464 -3.57 27.93 -6.73
CA ILE A 464 -4.03 26.71 -6.07
C ILE A 464 -3.06 26.25 -4.99
N LYS A 465 -3.56 25.61 -3.96
CA LYS A 465 -2.76 24.97 -2.92
C LYS A 465 -2.17 23.66 -3.44
N MET A 466 -1.09 23.18 -2.80
CA MET A 466 -0.44 21.91 -3.14
C MET A 466 -1.41 20.72 -3.03
N GLU A 467 -2.30 20.74 -2.04
CA GLU A 467 -3.34 19.73 -1.87
C GLU A 467 -4.33 19.69 -3.06
N THR A 468 -4.70 20.86 -3.57
CA THR A 468 -5.59 20.97 -4.75
C THR A 468 -4.90 20.45 -6.00
N LEU A 469 -3.62 20.78 -6.17
CA LEU A 469 -2.82 20.28 -7.29
C LEU A 469 -2.75 18.75 -7.27
N GLU A 470 -2.52 18.15 -6.08
CA GLU A 470 -2.52 16.69 -5.92
C GLU A 470 -3.87 16.07 -6.31
N ILE A 471 -4.99 16.69 -5.91
CA ILE A 471 -6.34 16.22 -6.29
C ILE A 471 -6.50 16.22 -7.81
N LEU A 472 -6.10 17.29 -8.50
CA LEU A 472 -6.18 17.36 -9.97
C LEU A 472 -5.32 16.30 -10.66
N ILE A 473 -4.09 16.10 -10.19
CA ILE A 473 -3.19 15.07 -10.72
C ILE A 473 -3.77 13.67 -10.49
N ASN A 474 -4.23 13.38 -9.28
CA ASN A 474 -4.86 12.10 -8.97
C ASN A 474 -6.12 11.85 -9.80
N GLN A 475 -6.93 12.87 -10.06
CA GLN A 475 -8.11 12.76 -10.92
C GLN A 475 -7.72 12.36 -12.35
N TYR A 476 -6.66 12.96 -12.89
CA TYR A 476 -6.17 12.62 -14.21
C TYR A 476 -5.59 11.19 -14.23
N ILE A 477 -4.69 10.88 -13.30
CA ILE A 477 -4.00 9.58 -13.22
C ILE A 477 -4.96 8.41 -12.97
N ASN A 478 -6.03 8.63 -12.20
CA ASN A 478 -7.04 7.59 -11.95
C ASN A 478 -7.87 7.22 -13.18
N SER A 479 -7.94 8.11 -14.17
CA SER A 479 -8.61 7.85 -15.45
C SER A 479 -7.69 7.28 -16.52
N GLU A 480 -6.40 7.25 -16.28
CA GLU A 480 -5.39 6.79 -17.23
C GLU A 480 -4.91 5.37 -16.92
N SER A 481 -4.61 4.63 -17.97
CA SER A 481 -4.05 3.30 -17.92
C SER A 481 -3.01 3.12 -19.02
N ILE A 482 -2.07 2.22 -18.81
CA ILE A 482 -1.17 1.75 -19.86
C ILE A 482 -1.86 0.62 -20.60
N ASP A 483 -2.10 0.79 -21.88
CA ASP A 483 -2.73 -0.22 -22.71
C ASP A 483 -1.71 -1.29 -23.12
N PHE A 484 -2.11 -2.54 -22.98
CA PHE A 484 -1.31 -3.64 -23.47
C PHE A 484 -1.48 -3.81 -24.99
N GLN A 485 -0.37 -3.93 -25.69
CA GLN A 485 -0.40 -4.32 -27.12
C GLN A 485 -0.51 -5.83 -27.23
N GLY A 486 -1.62 -6.32 -27.77
CA GLY A 486 -1.87 -7.74 -27.98
C GLY A 486 -2.68 -7.99 -29.24
N GLU A 487 -2.66 -9.24 -29.75
CA GLU A 487 -3.56 -9.65 -30.82
C GLU A 487 -4.95 -9.92 -30.26
N PRO A 488 -5.95 -9.06 -30.51
CA PRO A 488 -7.25 -9.13 -29.83
C PRO A 488 -8.06 -10.39 -30.12
N LEU A 489 -7.66 -11.18 -31.10
CA LEU A 489 -8.41 -12.32 -31.63
C LEU A 489 -7.83 -13.69 -31.25
N ARG A 490 -6.68 -13.74 -30.56
CA ARG A 490 -5.98 -14.99 -30.25
C ARG A 490 -5.66 -15.11 -28.78
N GLY A 491 -5.65 -16.36 -28.30
CA GLY A 491 -5.22 -16.69 -26.94
C GLY A 491 -6.24 -16.40 -25.84
N LEU A 492 -5.76 -16.48 -24.61
CA LEU A 492 -6.54 -16.21 -23.40
C LEU A 492 -6.93 -14.74 -23.34
N GLN A 493 -8.19 -14.46 -23.06
CA GLN A 493 -8.71 -13.10 -22.96
C GLN A 493 -8.85 -12.69 -21.48
N ILE A 494 -8.13 -11.64 -21.05
CA ILE A 494 -8.34 -11.00 -19.73
C ILE A 494 -9.09 -9.69 -19.94
N MET A 495 -10.23 -9.52 -19.27
CA MET A 495 -11.12 -8.39 -19.49
C MET A 495 -12.01 -8.07 -18.31
N GLY A 496 -12.57 -6.86 -18.29
CA GLY A 496 -13.67 -6.49 -17.41
C GLY A 496 -15.03 -7.01 -17.92
N LEU A 497 -16.03 -7.03 -17.04
CA LEU A 497 -17.36 -7.54 -17.39
C LEU A 497 -18.00 -6.80 -18.58
N LEU A 498 -17.90 -5.48 -18.63
CA LEU A 498 -18.50 -4.67 -19.68
C LEU A 498 -17.82 -4.84 -21.05
N GLU A 499 -16.58 -5.29 -21.08
CA GLU A 499 -15.82 -5.54 -22.28
C GLU A 499 -16.21 -6.87 -22.95
N THR A 500 -16.89 -7.74 -22.19
CA THR A 500 -17.40 -9.02 -22.72
C THR A 500 -18.63 -8.85 -23.63
N ARG A 501 -19.15 -7.64 -23.78
CA ARG A 501 -20.36 -7.34 -24.56
C ARG A 501 -20.25 -7.90 -25.98
N LEU A 502 -21.29 -8.61 -26.43
CA LEU A 502 -21.39 -9.25 -27.74
C LEU A 502 -20.37 -10.36 -27.99
N LEU A 503 -19.56 -10.75 -27.03
CA LEU A 503 -18.59 -11.83 -27.15
C LEU A 503 -19.11 -13.09 -26.45
N ASN A 504 -18.77 -14.26 -27.02
CA ASN A 504 -19.14 -15.56 -26.49
C ASN A 504 -17.85 -16.37 -26.21
N PHE A 505 -17.82 -17.07 -25.08
CA PHE A 505 -16.69 -17.90 -24.67
C PHE A 505 -17.21 -19.28 -24.24
N GLU A 506 -16.42 -20.30 -24.48
CA GLU A 506 -16.69 -21.66 -24.03
C GLU A 506 -16.35 -21.81 -22.53
N ASN A 507 -15.25 -21.21 -22.11
CA ASN A 507 -14.80 -21.24 -20.74
C ASN A 507 -14.81 -19.80 -20.20
N VAL A 508 -15.50 -19.60 -19.09
CA VAL A 508 -15.63 -18.30 -18.42
C VAL A 508 -15.18 -18.44 -16.98
N ILE A 509 -14.20 -17.64 -16.59
CA ILE A 509 -13.64 -17.60 -15.25
C ILE A 509 -13.83 -16.18 -14.71
N LEU A 510 -14.67 -16.01 -13.70
CA LEU A 510 -14.92 -14.71 -13.05
C LEU A 510 -14.27 -14.66 -11.68
N LEU A 511 -13.48 -13.60 -11.42
CA LEU A 511 -12.85 -13.33 -10.15
C LEU A 511 -13.58 -12.19 -9.43
N SER A 512 -13.60 -12.25 -8.10
CA SER A 512 -14.25 -11.28 -7.21
C SER A 512 -15.77 -11.21 -7.38
N VAL A 513 -16.43 -12.35 -7.56
CA VAL A 513 -17.89 -12.46 -7.67
C VAL A 513 -18.54 -12.29 -6.29
N ASN A 514 -18.29 -11.11 -5.69
CA ASN A 514 -18.77 -10.74 -4.37
C ASN A 514 -19.93 -9.75 -4.45
N GLU A 515 -20.80 -9.77 -3.44
CA GLU A 515 -21.80 -8.73 -3.26
C GLU A 515 -21.11 -7.35 -3.12
N GLY A 516 -21.67 -6.35 -3.77
CA GLY A 516 -21.07 -5.01 -3.85
C GLY A 516 -20.00 -4.83 -4.93
N LYS A 517 -19.55 -5.93 -5.57
CA LYS A 517 -18.75 -5.91 -6.81
C LYS A 517 -19.59 -6.36 -8.00
N LEU A 518 -20.43 -7.34 -7.79
CA LEU A 518 -21.39 -7.84 -8.77
C LEU A 518 -22.72 -8.23 -8.06
N PRO A 519 -23.77 -7.41 -8.17
CA PRO A 519 -23.79 -6.09 -8.77
C PRO A 519 -22.95 -5.07 -8.00
N LEU A 520 -22.62 -3.96 -8.68
CA LEU A 520 -21.89 -2.87 -8.04
C LEU A 520 -22.80 -2.21 -7.01
N GLY A 521 -22.42 -2.28 -5.75
CA GLY A 521 -23.22 -1.77 -4.65
C GLY A 521 -23.54 -0.27 -4.75
N ASN A 522 -24.39 0.21 -3.85
CA ASN A 522 -24.88 1.59 -3.80
C ASN A 522 -23.77 2.56 -3.30
N SER A 523 -22.75 2.82 -4.10
CA SER A 523 -21.61 3.69 -3.78
C SER A 523 -21.67 5.07 -4.48
N GLN A 524 -22.83 5.48 -5.01
CA GLN A 524 -22.93 6.75 -5.72
C GLN A 524 -23.06 7.92 -4.73
N ASN A 525 -22.04 8.78 -4.67
CA ASN A 525 -22.18 10.09 -4.07
C ASN A 525 -23.15 10.92 -4.90
N THR A 526 -24.27 11.31 -4.34
CA THR A 526 -25.31 12.13 -4.98
C THR A 526 -25.93 13.06 -3.94
N TYR A 527 -26.32 14.27 -4.38
CA TYR A 527 -27.10 15.21 -3.58
C TYR A 527 -28.59 14.97 -3.72
N ILE A 528 -29.03 14.18 -4.72
CA ILE A 528 -30.43 13.91 -4.98
C ILE A 528 -30.87 12.66 -4.20
N PRO A 529 -31.73 12.77 -3.19
CA PRO A 529 -32.27 11.64 -2.45
C PRO A 529 -32.94 10.59 -3.35
N PHE A 530 -32.87 9.32 -2.92
CA PHE A 530 -33.42 8.19 -3.68
C PHE A 530 -34.90 8.36 -4.04
N ASP A 531 -35.72 8.85 -3.11
CA ASP A 531 -37.17 9.04 -3.35
C ASP A 531 -37.43 10.09 -4.42
N ILE A 532 -36.62 11.14 -4.47
CA ILE A 532 -36.70 12.16 -5.53
C ILE A 532 -36.25 11.57 -6.86
N ARG A 533 -35.18 10.79 -6.89
CA ARG A 533 -34.74 10.08 -8.09
C ARG A 533 -35.88 9.21 -8.64
N ARG A 534 -36.56 8.46 -7.79
CA ARG A 534 -37.73 7.64 -8.19
C ARG A 534 -38.91 8.47 -8.67
N PHE A 535 -39.21 9.58 -8.00
CA PHE A 535 -40.38 10.43 -8.34
C PHE A 535 -40.24 11.08 -9.72
N PHE A 536 -38.99 11.42 -10.12
CA PHE A 536 -38.70 12.04 -11.42
C PHE A 536 -38.14 11.06 -12.46
N ASP A 537 -38.25 9.75 -12.24
CA ASP A 537 -37.74 8.69 -13.12
C ASP A 537 -36.25 8.83 -13.45
N LEU A 538 -35.48 9.44 -12.53
CA LEU A 538 -34.03 9.48 -12.65
C LEU A 538 -33.42 8.10 -12.39
N HIS A 539 -32.28 7.83 -13.00
CA HIS A 539 -31.57 6.57 -12.84
C HIS A 539 -31.19 6.26 -11.39
N THR A 540 -31.46 5.05 -10.91
CA THR A 540 -31.17 4.57 -9.56
C THR A 540 -30.28 3.36 -9.59
N PHE A 541 -29.85 2.86 -8.41
CA PHE A 541 -29.07 1.63 -8.31
C PHE A 541 -29.86 0.38 -8.77
N LEU A 542 -31.18 0.40 -8.72
CA LEU A 542 -32.03 -0.72 -9.18
C LEU A 542 -31.91 -0.98 -10.70
N GLU A 543 -31.77 0.09 -11.47
CA GLU A 543 -31.51 -0.01 -12.90
C GLU A 543 -30.12 -0.53 -13.17
N ASN A 544 -29.13 -0.10 -12.39
CA ASN A 544 -27.79 -0.64 -12.46
C ASN A 544 -27.74 -2.14 -12.19
N ASP A 545 -28.40 -2.60 -11.12
CA ASP A 545 -28.44 -4.02 -10.79
C ASP A 545 -29.00 -4.85 -11.96
N SER A 546 -30.06 -4.40 -12.61
CA SER A 546 -30.63 -5.07 -13.79
C SER A 546 -29.67 -5.08 -14.99
N ILE A 547 -28.87 -4.02 -15.17
CA ILE A 547 -27.85 -3.98 -16.23
C ILE A 547 -26.72 -4.97 -15.93
N TYR A 548 -26.21 -5.02 -14.69
CA TYR A 548 -25.20 -5.98 -14.28
C TYR A 548 -25.69 -7.41 -14.37
N ALA A 549 -26.93 -7.67 -13.96
CA ALA A 549 -27.57 -8.98 -14.11
C ALA A 549 -27.57 -9.43 -15.58
N TYR A 550 -28.02 -8.57 -16.51
CA TYR A 550 -27.99 -8.88 -17.92
C TYR A 550 -26.58 -9.23 -18.42
N HIS A 551 -25.57 -8.43 -18.08
CA HIS A 551 -24.21 -8.70 -18.54
C HIS A 551 -23.66 -10.01 -18.00
N PHE A 552 -23.96 -10.32 -16.73
CA PHE A 552 -23.55 -11.57 -16.09
C PHE A 552 -24.22 -12.78 -16.76
N TYR A 553 -25.57 -12.81 -16.85
CA TYR A 553 -26.29 -13.94 -17.44
C TYR A 553 -26.01 -14.10 -18.92
N ARG A 554 -25.90 -13.00 -19.66
CA ARG A 554 -25.53 -13.04 -21.07
C ARG A 554 -24.10 -13.59 -21.28
N LEU A 555 -23.16 -13.29 -20.40
CA LEU A 555 -21.80 -13.83 -20.51
C LEU A 555 -21.75 -15.34 -20.34
N ILE A 556 -22.50 -15.86 -19.38
CA ILE A 556 -22.48 -17.30 -19.05
C ILE A 556 -23.51 -18.13 -19.84
N GLN A 557 -24.45 -17.51 -20.58
CA GLN A 557 -25.50 -18.25 -21.29
C GLN A 557 -24.95 -19.26 -22.30
N ASP A 558 -23.93 -18.90 -23.05
CA ASP A 558 -23.30 -19.74 -24.07
C ASP A 558 -22.10 -20.57 -23.53
N ALA A 559 -21.65 -20.32 -22.32
CA ALA A 559 -20.50 -20.98 -21.75
C ALA A 559 -20.81 -22.44 -21.36
N GLN A 560 -19.87 -23.35 -21.64
CA GLN A 560 -19.93 -24.74 -21.19
C GLN A 560 -19.33 -24.95 -19.82
N ASN A 561 -18.22 -24.26 -19.54
CA ASN A 561 -17.53 -24.29 -18.26
C ASN A 561 -17.52 -22.88 -17.62
N VAL A 562 -18.06 -22.78 -16.43
CA VAL A 562 -18.18 -21.52 -15.69
C VAL A 562 -17.53 -21.69 -14.32
N HIS A 563 -16.54 -20.85 -14.04
CA HIS A 563 -15.82 -20.82 -12.78
C HIS A 563 -16.06 -19.47 -12.11
N LEU A 564 -16.69 -19.49 -10.94
CA LEU A 564 -17.06 -18.29 -10.17
C LEU A 564 -16.25 -18.26 -8.87
N LEU A 565 -15.32 -17.31 -8.76
CA LEU A 565 -14.46 -17.18 -7.59
C LEU A 565 -14.91 -15.97 -6.76
N TYR A 566 -15.08 -16.14 -5.45
CA TYR A 566 -15.36 -15.03 -4.55
C TYR A 566 -14.45 -15.07 -3.31
N ASN A 567 -14.20 -13.89 -2.75
CA ASN A 567 -13.42 -13.72 -1.53
C ASN A 567 -14.31 -13.86 -0.31
N ALA A 568 -14.09 -14.87 0.52
CA ALA A 568 -14.85 -15.12 1.74
C ALA A 568 -14.34 -14.35 2.97
N LEU A 569 -13.16 -13.69 2.88
CA LEU A 569 -12.66 -12.90 3.98
C LEU A 569 -13.42 -11.58 4.14
N SER A 570 -13.95 -11.36 5.31
CA SER A 570 -14.49 -10.05 5.68
C SER A 570 -13.33 -9.11 6.08
N SER A 571 -13.28 -7.93 5.45
CA SER A 571 -12.32 -6.89 5.79
C SER A 571 -12.94 -5.50 5.60
N GLY A 572 -12.99 -4.71 6.67
CA GLY A 572 -13.59 -3.38 6.62
C GLY A 572 -15.07 -3.40 6.23
N VAL A 573 -15.42 -2.74 5.12
CA VAL A 573 -16.80 -2.68 4.58
C VAL A 573 -17.18 -3.94 3.78
N ASN A 574 -16.18 -4.76 3.40
CA ASN A 574 -16.41 -5.99 2.65
C ASN A 574 -16.84 -7.11 3.62
N THR A 575 -18.09 -7.60 3.43
CA THR A 575 -18.67 -8.64 4.28
C THR A 575 -18.15 -10.05 3.96
N GLY A 576 -17.42 -10.24 2.86
CA GLY A 576 -16.99 -11.56 2.38
C GLY A 576 -18.11 -12.39 1.77
N GLU A 577 -19.26 -11.78 1.48
CA GLU A 577 -20.42 -12.47 0.93
C GLU A 577 -20.28 -12.72 -0.58
N LYS A 578 -20.73 -13.91 -1.02
CA LYS A 578 -20.87 -14.21 -2.45
C LYS A 578 -21.95 -13.32 -3.08
N SER A 579 -21.79 -13.04 -4.38
CA SER A 579 -22.80 -12.30 -5.15
C SER A 579 -24.17 -12.97 -5.08
N ARG A 580 -25.22 -12.15 -4.99
CA ARG A 580 -26.62 -12.62 -5.10
C ARG A 580 -26.89 -13.38 -6.39
N PHE A 581 -26.16 -13.11 -7.47
CA PHE A 581 -26.31 -13.84 -8.75
C PHE A 581 -25.83 -15.28 -8.67
N ILE A 582 -24.83 -15.60 -7.83
CA ILE A 582 -24.46 -16.99 -7.53
C ILE A 582 -25.65 -17.67 -6.82
N THR A 583 -26.21 -17.01 -5.79
CA THR A 583 -27.36 -17.54 -5.04
C THR A 583 -28.58 -17.74 -5.92
N GLN A 584 -28.84 -16.84 -6.90
CA GLN A 584 -29.91 -17.00 -7.86
C GLN A 584 -29.69 -18.24 -8.74
N ILE A 585 -28.49 -18.45 -9.28
CA ILE A 585 -28.21 -19.65 -10.06
C ILE A 585 -28.39 -20.91 -9.23
N GLU A 586 -27.94 -20.93 -7.98
CA GLU A 586 -28.11 -22.07 -7.05
C GLU A 586 -29.57 -22.41 -6.79
N MET A 587 -30.42 -21.41 -6.69
CA MET A 587 -31.82 -21.56 -6.31
C MET A 587 -32.79 -21.75 -7.48
N GLU A 588 -32.51 -21.12 -8.62
CA GLU A 588 -33.43 -20.96 -9.74
C GLU A 588 -33.04 -21.83 -10.94
N SER A 589 -31.76 -22.18 -11.12
CA SER A 589 -31.33 -23.01 -12.25
C SER A 589 -31.41 -24.51 -11.95
N SER A 590 -31.50 -25.32 -13.03
CA SER A 590 -31.43 -26.78 -12.94
C SER A 590 -30.00 -27.33 -13.06
N HIS A 591 -29.00 -26.45 -13.09
CA HIS A 591 -27.60 -26.85 -13.23
C HIS A 591 -27.05 -27.46 -11.96
N GLU A 592 -26.21 -28.50 -12.10
CA GLU A 592 -25.42 -29.02 -11.00
C GLU A 592 -24.24 -28.09 -10.74
N ILE A 593 -24.12 -27.59 -9.50
CA ILE A 593 -23.11 -26.65 -9.08
C ILE A 593 -22.15 -27.33 -8.11
N GLU A 594 -20.88 -27.35 -8.47
CA GLU A 594 -19.82 -27.87 -7.59
C GLU A 594 -19.26 -26.72 -6.73
N HIS A 595 -19.30 -26.89 -5.40
CA HIS A 595 -18.72 -25.92 -4.45
C HIS A 595 -17.36 -26.38 -3.96
N LEU A 596 -16.37 -25.52 -4.08
CA LEU A 596 -14.98 -25.76 -3.71
C LEU A 596 -14.52 -24.70 -2.69
N ILE A 597 -14.08 -25.14 -1.53
CA ILE A 597 -13.49 -24.27 -0.52
C ILE A 597 -11.97 -24.32 -0.65
N ILE A 598 -11.36 -23.19 -0.94
CA ILE A 598 -9.91 -23.05 -1.07
C ILE A 598 -9.37 -22.43 0.21
N GLU A 599 -8.84 -23.26 1.07
CA GLU A 599 -8.19 -22.83 2.29
C GLU A 599 -6.67 -22.76 2.10
N ASN A 600 -6.07 -21.72 2.61
CA ASN A 600 -4.63 -21.72 2.82
C ASN A 600 -4.34 -22.61 4.00
N SER A 601 -4.00 -23.87 3.76
CA SER A 601 -3.39 -24.66 4.81
C SER A 601 -2.01 -24.08 5.12
N SER A 602 -1.94 -23.14 6.04
CA SER A 602 -0.70 -22.96 6.77
C SER A 602 -0.60 -24.16 7.73
N GLU A 603 -0.02 -25.25 7.26
CA GLU A 603 0.62 -26.10 8.24
C GLU A 603 1.52 -25.19 9.05
N PRO A 604 1.39 -25.20 10.39
CA PRO A 604 2.36 -24.49 11.20
C PRO A 604 3.71 -25.01 10.73
N ILE A 605 4.49 -24.14 10.08
CA ILE A 605 5.87 -24.46 9.76
C ILE A 605 6.47 -24.72 11.13
N THR A 606 6.54 -26.02 11.52
CA THR A 606 7.40 -26.43 12.63
C THR A 606 8.80 -26.09 12.13
N THR A 607 9.21 -24.85 12.42
CA THR A 607 10.57 -24.43 12.16
C THR A 607 11.45 -25.40 12.93
N LYS A 608 12.06 -26.32 12.23
CA LYS A 608 13.14 -27.10 12.82
C LYS A 608 14.20 -26.10 13.26
N PRO A 609 14.76 -26.26 14.47
CA PRO A 609 15.83 -25.39 14.91
C PRO A 609 16.92 -25.35 13.84
N ILE A 610 17.44 -24.18 13.59
CA ILE A 610 18.59 -24.04 12.68
C ILE A 610 19.76 -24.79 13.31
N GLU A 611 20.39 -25.65 12.52
CA GLU A 611 21.53 -26.44 12.96
C GLU A 611 22.70 -26.19 12.01
N ILE A 612 23.85 -25.81 12.57
CA ILE A 612 25.11 -25.59 11.84
C ILE A 612 26.11 -26.64 12.22
N THR A 613 26.47 -27.49 11.26
CA THR A 613 27.49 -28.51 11.42
C THR A 613 28.90 -27.90 11.48
N LYS A 614 29.72 -28.33 12.38
CA LYS A 614 31.11 -27.87 12.51
C LYS A 614 32.02 -28.49 11.44
N THR A 615 31.81 -28.05 10.17
CA THR A 615 32.69 -28.42 9.06
C THR A 615 34.11 -27.94 9.28
N GLN A 616 35.05 -28.42 8.47
CA GLN A 616 36.47 -28.03 8.58
C GLN A 616 36.66 -26.50 8.55
N ILE A 617 35.87 -25.78 7.73
CA ILE A 617 35.92 -24.32 7.67
C ILE A 617 35.51 -23.69 9.00
N VAL A 618 34.48 -24.24 9.64
CA VAL A 618 34.01 -23.75 10.94
C VAL A 618 35.04 -24.04 12.03
N GLN A 619 35.62 -25.23 12.01
CA GLN A 619 36.71 -25.62 12.93
C GLN A 619 37.95 -24.72 12.80
N ASP A 620 38.38 -24.39 11.58
CA ASP A 620 39.48 -23.45 11.34
C ASP A 620 39.20 -22.05 11.89
N ARG A 621 37.93 -21.58 11.79
CA ARG A 621 37.52 -20.32 12.41
C ARG A 621 37.50 -20.39 13.94
N LEU A 622 37.06 -21.50 14.50
CA LEU A 622 37.09 -21.75 15.95
C LEU A 622 38.52 -21.79 16.49
N GLN A 623 39.49 -22.33 15.72
CA GLN A 623 40.90 -22.25 16.10
C GLN A 623 41.42 -20.78 16.17
N LYS A 624 41.00 -19.92 15.27
CA LYS A 624 41.29 -18.47 15.32
C LYS A 624 40.56 -17.77 16.50
N TRP A 625 39.35 -18.22 16.83
CA TRP A 625 38.61 -17.71 17.96
C TRP A 625 39.27 -17.98 19.29
N LYS A 626 40.01 -19.11 19.46
CA LYS A 626 40.77 -19.43 20.67
C LYS A 626 41.69 -18.29 21.13
N GLY A 627 42.26 -17.51 20.21
CA GLY A 627 43.12 -16.37 20.55
C GLY A 627 42.39 -15.13 21.03
N LYS A 628 41.03 -15.12 21.04
CA LYS A 628 40.21 -13.94 21.37
C LYS A 628 38.89 -14.30 22.05
N VAL A 629 38.97 -15.11 23.08
CA VAL A 629 37.77 -15.53 23.83
C VAL A 629 37.37 -14.43 24.82
N SER A 630 36.11 -14.04 24.88
CA SER A 630 35.61 -13.11 25.90
C SER A 630 34.43 -13.70 26.67
N ALA A 631 34.18 -13.16 27.85
CA ALA A 631 33.01 -13.56 28.64
C ALA A 631 31.70 -13.33 27.86
N SER A 632 31.62 -12.26 27.07
CA SER A 632 30.47 -12.00 26.21
C SER A 632 30.26 -13.03 25.09
N HIS A 633 31.35 -13.63 24.58
CA HIS A 633 31.27 -14.73 23.62
C HIS A 633 30.60 -15.98 24.25
N LEU A 634 31.03 -16.35 25.46
CA LEU A 634 30.46 -17.50 26.15
C LEU A 634 29.00 -17.27 26.54
N THR A 635 28.69 -16.07 27.02
CA THR A 635 27.29 -15.73 27.36
C THR A 635 26.39 -15.68 26.13
N SER A 636 26.90 -15.27 24.94
CA SER A 636 26.18 -15.35 23.66
C SER A 636 25.88 -16.79 23.28
N TYR A 637 26.86 -17.68 23.40
CA TYR A 637 26.69 -19.11 23.15
C TYR A 637 25.62 -19.74 24.05
N LEU A 638 25.64 -19.41 25.34
CA LEU A 638 24.63 -19.88 26.31
C LEU A 638 23.23 -19.35 26.01
N TYR A 639 23.13 -18.20 25.39
CA TYR A 639 21.86 -17.61 25.00
C TYR A 639 21.29 -18.25 23.74
N ASN A 640 22.10 -18.33 22.69
CA ASN A 640 21.78 -19.00 21.43
C ASN A 640 23.07 -19.35 20.69
N PRO A 641 23.41 -20.64 20.51
CA PRO A 641 24.62 -21.04 19.79
C PRO A 641 24.68 -20.51 18.36
N ILE A 642 23.54 -20.31 17.69
CA ILE A 642 23.50 -19.71 16.32
C ILE A 642 23.91 -18.25 16.34
N ASP A 643 23.40 -17.45 17.28
CA ASP A 643 23.79 -16.03 17.43
C ASP A 643 25.28 -15.87 17.72
N PHE A 644 25.84 -16.78 18.57
CA PHE A 644 27.27 -16.85 18.80
C PHE A 644 28.03 -17.13 17.51
N TYR A 645 27.61 -18.14 16.73
CA TYR A 645 28.25 -18.50 15.47
C TYR A 645 28.23 -17.34 14.49
N LEU A 646 27.06 -16.75 14.24
CA LEU A 646 26.88 -15.63 13.31
C LEU A 646 27.70 -14.39 13.75
N SER A 647 27.55 -13.96 15.01
CA SER A 647 28.12 -12.68 15.46
C SER A 647 29.59 -12.78 15.87
N LYS A 648 30.06 -13.93 16.42
CA LYS A 648 31.42 -14.05 16.99
C LYS A 648 32.36 -14.88 16.13
N ILE A 649 31.86 -15.84 15.38
CA ILE A 649 32.69 -16.70 14.51
C ILE A 649 32.68 -16.15 13.07
N LEU A 650 31.54 -15.73 12.54
CA LEU A 650 31.41 -15.13 11.20
C LEU A 650 31.66 -13.61 11.19
N ASN A 651 31.57 -12.94 12.34
CA ASN A 651 31.60 -11.48 12.49
C ASN A 651 30.50 -10.76 11.65
N THR A 652 29.32 -11.38 11.56
CA THR A 652 28.15 -10.71 11.00
C THR A 652 27.54 -9.78 12.05
N SER A 653 27.13 -8.61 11.65
CA SER A 653 26.37 -7.67 12.49
C SER A 653 25.03 -7.36 11.83
N GLU A 654 24.01 -7.17 12.63
CA GLU A 654 22.79 -6.52 12.16
C GLU A 654 23.11 -5.08 11.77
N THR A 655 22.48 -4.58 10.74
CA THR A 655 22.55 -3.16 10.39
C THR A 655 21.86 -2.34 11.49
N ASP A 656 22.56 -1.33 11.98
CA ASP A 656 21.96 -0.42 12.97
C ASP A 656 20.82 0.36 12.29
N GLU A 657 19.58 0.22 12.80
CA GLU A 657 18.44 1.01 12.37
C GLU A 657 18.44 2.36 13.09
N ILE A 658 17.80 3.37 12.46
CA ILE A 658 17.62 4.69 13.09
C ILE A 658 16.66 4.55 14.28
N GLU A 659 17.16 4.85 15.45
CA GLU A 659 16.37 4.82 16.69
C GLU A 659 15.56 6.11 16.85
N GLU A 660 14.24 6.01 16.85
CA GLU A 660 13.34 7.10 17.19
C GLU A 660 13.22 7.27 18.71
N GLU A 661 13.27 6.16 19.42
CA GLU A 661 13.37 6.09 20.88
C GLU A 661 14.66 5.38 21.28
N LEU A 662 15.29 5.84 22.33
CA LEU A 662 16.54 5.29 22.82
C LEU A 662 16.36 3.82 23.22
N SER A 663 17.05 2.91 22.51
CA SER A 663 17.02 1.49 22.83
C SER A 663 17.59 1.19 24.21
N VAL A 664 17.22 0.05 24.79
CA VAL A 664 17.76 -0.43 26.07
C VAL A 664 19.28 -0.55 26.02
N LYS A 665 19.83 -0.98 24.86
CA LYS A 665 21.29 -1.08 24.62
C LYS A 665 21.94 0.29 24.71
N ASN A 666 21.43 1.29 23.97
CA ASN A 666 22.00 2.63 23.92
C ASN A 666 21.72 3.44 25.19
N TYR A 667 20.62 3.16 25.90
CA TYR A 667 20.43 3.67 27.25
C TYR A 667 21.52 3.16 28.20
N GLY A 668 21.86 1.85 28.15
CA GLY A 668 22.95 1.30 28.93
C GLY A 668 24.29 1.94 28.58
N ASN A 669 24.59 2.07 27.31
CA ASN A 669 25.81 2.71 26.82
C ASN A 669 25.90 4.18 27.27
N LEU A 670 24.79 4.93 27.27
CA LEU A 670 24.75 6.31 27.75
C LEU A 670 25.21 6.43 29.22
N VAL A 671 24.69 5.54 30.08
CA VAL A 671 25.08 5.53 31.51
C VAL A 671 26.52 5.05 31.67
N HIS A 672 26.93 4.00 30.96
CA HIS A 672 28.28 3.46 30.96
C HIS A 672 29.32 4.51 30.57
N TYR A 673 29.17 5.12 29.39
CA TYR A 673 30.10 6.14 28.92
C TYR A 673 30.12 7.36 29.84
N SER A 674 28.97 7.75 30.40
CA SER A 674 28.96 8.85 31.38
C SER A 674 29.75 8.51 32.63
N LEU A 675 29.60 7.31 33.20
CA LEU A 675 30.37 6.87 34.37
C LEU A 675 31.85 6.71 34.05
N GLN A 676 32.18 6.21 32.85
CA GLN A 676 33.57 6.14 32.38
C GLN A 676 34.21 7.54 32.43
N GLU A 677 33.58 8.56 31.84
CA GLU A 677 34.11 9.91 31.82
C GLU A 677 34.25 10.52 33.21
N VAL A 678 33.30 10.25 34.10
CA VAL A 678 33.39 10.70 35.50
C VAL A 678 34.61 10.11 36.22
N TYR A 679 34.76 8.78 36.13
CA TYR A 679 35.83 8.10 36.93
C TYR A 679 37.21 8.14 36.27
N GLU A 680 37.31 8.36 34.95
CA GLU A 680 38.61 8.54 34.27
C GLU A 680 39.35 9.76 34.82
N VAL A 681 38.66 10.86 35.12
CA VAL A 681 39.26 12.06 35.75
C VAL A 681 39.74 11.76 37.18
N LEU A 682 39.15 10.77 37.84
CA LEU A 682 39.43 10.38 39.23
C LEU A 682 40.39 9.22 39.38
N LYS A 683 40.85 8.64 38.28
CA LYS A 683 41.73 7.48 38.22
C LYS A 683 43.09 7.72 38.91
N GLY A 684 43.57 6.76 39.63
CA GLY A 684 44.84 6.80 40.36
C GLY A 684 44.82 7.65 41.64
N LYS A 685 43.65 8.02 42.12
CA LYS A 685 43.49 8.85 43.30
C LYS A 685 42.68 8.18 44.39
N VAL A 686 43.09 8.40 45.64
CA VAL A 686 42.21 8.13 46.79
C VAL A 686 41.16 9.23 46.81
N LEU A 687 39.90 8.88 46.64
CA LEU A 687 38.81 9.83 46.51
C LEU A 687 38.55 10.60 47.82
N LYS A 688 38.27 11.91 47.69
CA LYS A 688 37.78 12.80 48.75
C LYS A 688 36.34 13.16 48.49
N GLU A 689 35.63 13.58 49.50
CA GLU A 689 34.25 14.07 49.38
C GLU A 689 34.13 15.21 48.34
N SER A 690 35.13 16.10 48.29
CA SER A 690 35.14 17.21 47.34
C SER A 690 35.13 16.77 45.89
N ASP A 691 35.85 15.65 45.58
CA ASP A 691 36.00 15.13 44.23
C ASP A 691 34.64 14.65 43.68
N LEU A 692 33.94 13.83 44.46
CA LEU A 692 32.63 13.32 44.11
C LEU A 692 31.55 14.41 44.10
N LYS A 693 31.58 15.38 45.03
CA LYS A 693 30.65 16.53 45.04
C LYS A 693 30.85 17.39 43.77
N ASN A 694 32.05 17.54 43.26
CA ASN A 694 32.33 18.24 42.01
C ASN A 694 31.84 17.45 40.81
N SER A 695 32.07 16.15 40.80
CA SER A 695 31.57 15.25 39.73
C SER A 695 30.04 15.26 39.65
N VAL A 696 29.34 15.26 40.77
CA VAL A 696 27.85 15.38 40.81
C VAL A 696 27.38 16.67 40.17
N LYS A 697 28.08 17.81 40.39
CA LYS A 697 27.73 19.07 39.75
C LYS A 697 27.98 19.10 38.24
N ALA A 698 28.91 18.30 37.78
CA ALA A 698 29.33 18.24 36.37
C ALA A 698 28.64 17.10 35.56
N ILE A 699 27.67 16.38 36.11
CA ILE A 699 27.03 15.20 35.46
C ILE A 699 26.52 15.55 34.07
N ASP A 700 25.90 16.69 33.85
CA ASP A 700 25.38 17.09 32.55
C ASP A 700 26.48 17.19 31.48
N GLN A 701 27.68 17.61 31.86
CA GLN A 701 28.84 17.68 30.96
C GLN A 701 29.26 16.24 30.52
N TYR A 702 29.32 15.31 31.46
CA TYR A 702 29.70 13.94 31.18
C TYR A 702 28.66 13.21 30.36
N ILE A 703 27.36 13.47 30.57
CA ILE A 703 26.29 12.95 29.75
C ILE A 703 26.40 13.48 28.32
N ASN A 704 26.72 14.76 28.12
CA ASN A 704 26.88 15.30 26.78
C ASN A 704 28.08 14.65 26.03
N ILE A 705 29.20 14.40 26.72
CA ILE A 705 30.32 13.65 26.14
C ILE A 705 29.90 12.21 25.77
N ALA A 706 29.11 11.57 26.60
CA ALA A 706 28.59 10.23 26.31
C ALA A 706 27.64 10.22 25.11
N ILE A 707 26.81 11.26 24.94
CA ILE A 707 25.96 11.45 23.75
C ILE A 707 26.81 11.59 22.48
N GLU A 708 27.92 12.34 22.54
CA GLU A 708 28.86 12.45 21.42
C GLU A 708 29.51 11.10 21.08
N LYS A 709 29.89 10.31 22.09
CA LYS A 709 30.45 8.95 21.90
C LYS A 709 29.42 8.02 21.27
N LEU A 710 28.14 8.18 21.54
CA LEU A 710 27.06 7.44 20.89
C LEU A 710 26.78 7.91 19.46
N LYS A 711 27.43 9.00 19.03
CA LYS A 711 27.22 9.66 17.74
C LYS A 711 25.78 10.18 17.54
N HIS A 712 25.00 10.32 18.62
CA HIS A 712 23.65 10.84 18.56
C HIS A 712 23.64 12.37 18.52
N GLN A 713 22.59 12.94 17.87
CA GLN A 713 22.38 14.39 17.90
C GLN A 713 21.85 14.82 19.28
N PRO A 714 22.32 15.95 19.86
CA PRO A 714 21.81 16.44 21.16
C PRO A 714 20.30 16.63 21.19
N GLU A 715 19.70 17.07 20.07
CA GLU A 715 18.27 17.31 19.91
C GLU A 715 17.42 16.04 20.07
N PHE A 716 18.02 14.86 19.84
CA PHE A 716 17.38 13.55 20.07
C PHE A 716 16.94 13.38 21.54
N TYR A 717 17.64 14.02 22.46
CA TYR A 717 17.39 13.96 23.91
C TYR A 717 16.61 15.15 24.47
N GLU A 718 16.07 16.04 23.65
CA GLU A 718 15.40 17.24 24.12
C GLU A 718 13.89 17.09 24.31
N LYS A 719 13.28 16.03 23.72
CA LYS A 719 11.83 15.85 23.69
C LYS A 719 11.42 14.39 23.89
N GLY A 720 10.16 14.19 24.27
CA GLY A 720 9.51 12.87 24.35
C GLY A 720 10.17 11.93 25.36
N MET A 721 10.13 10.61 25.03
CA MET A 721 10.68 9.58 25.91
C MET A 721 12.20 9.69 26.09
N ASN A 722 12.93 10.16 25.06
CA ASN A 722 14.38 10.30 25.12
C ASN A 722 14.83 11.35 26.14
N TYR A 723 14.06 12.43 26.34
CA TYR A 723 14.29 13.39 27.41
C TYR A 723 14.12 12.73 28.80
N ILE A 724 13.11 11.87 28.94
CA ILE A 724 12.88 11.11 30.18
C ILE A 724 14.04 10.13 30.40
N HIS A 725 14.47 9.39 29.38
CA HIS A 725 15.61 8.49 29.48
C HIS A 725 16.90 9.20 29.89
N LYS A 726 17.20 10.38 29.32
CA LYS A 726 18.33 11.22 29.75
C LYS A 726 18.23 11.62 31.22
N ALA A 727 17.04 12.03 31.67
CA ALA A 727 16.80 12.42 33.07
C ALA A 727 16.96 11.22 34.03
N ILE A 728 16.48 10.03 33.64
CA ILE A 728 16.66 8.78 34.39
C ILE A 728 18.14 8.40 34.43
N ALA A 729 18.86 8.45 33.30
CA ALA A 729 20.31 8.20 33.27
C ALA A 729 21.07 9.14 34.22
N LYS A 730 20.77 10.43 34.19
CA LYS A 730 21.33 11.40 35.14
C LYS A 730 21.10 10.99 36.58
N LYS A 731 19.88 10.55 36.93
CA LYS A 731 19.54 10.10 38.27
C LYS A 731 20.28 8.82 38.68
N VAL A 732 20.47 7.89 37.74
CA VAL A 732 21.26 6.66 37.99
C VAL A 732 22.71 7.02 38.28
N ILE A 733 23.33 7.87 37.46
CA ILE A 733 24.72 8.34 37.65
C ILE A 733 24.87 9.04 39.01
N GLU A 734 23.93 9.94 39.34
CA GLU A 734 23.89 10.61 40.62
C GLU A 734 23.80 9.63 41.80
N ASN A 735 22.99 8.58 41.68
CA ASN A 735 22.88 7.55 42.74
C ASN A 735 24.19 6.76 42.91
N VAL A 736 24.90 6.40 41.82
CA VAL A 736 26.20 5.73 41.88
C VAL A 736 27.24 6.61 42.61
N LEU A 737 27.34 7.90 42.22
CA LEU A 737 28.26 8.83 42.83
C LEU A 737 27.93 9.10 44.29
N ASN A 738 26.68 9.20 44.65
CA ASN A 738 26.25 9.39 46.02
C ASN A 738 26.52 8.16 46.90
N HIS A 739 26.39 6.95 46.35
CA HIS A 739 26.75 5.74 47.07
C HIS A 739 28.26 5.71 47.38
N ASP A 740 29.13 6.02 46.43
CA ASP A 740 30.58 6.15 46.68
C ASP A 740 30.90 7.28 47.69
N LEU A 741 30.17 8.41 47.62
CA LEU A 741 30.29 9.50 48.56
C LEU A 741 29.94 9.06 50.01
N GLU A 742 28.89 8.27 50.19
CA GLU A 742 28.50 7.72 51.49
C GLU A 742 29.55 6.75 52.04
N LEU A 743 30.16 5.91 51.18
CA LEU A 743 31.29 5.06 51.60
C LEU A 743 32.42 5.88 52.16
N ILE A 744 32.80 6.99 51.51
CA ILE A 744 33.88 7.88 51.97
C ILE A 744 33.49 8.57 53.28
N LYS A 745 32.26 9.07 53.44
CA LYS A 745 31.77 9.67 54.68
C LYS A 745 31.78 8.72 55.87
N GLN A 746 31.60 7.42 55.61
CA GLN A 746 31.71 6.37 56.61
C GLN A 746 33.17 6.05 57.00
N GLY A 747 34.14 6.80 56.43
CA GLY A 747 35.56 6.63 56.76
C GLY A 747 36.29 5.61 55.93
N ASN A 748 35.68 5.03 54.88
CA ASN A 748 36.32 4.07 53.99
C ASN A 748 37.29 4.80 53.05
N LYS A 749 38.38 4.14 52.69
CA LYS A 749 39.32 4.62 51.69
C LYS A 749 38.96 3.98 50.36
N LEU A 750 38.46 4.80 49.41
CA LEU A 750 38.12 4.40 48.07
C LEU A 750 39.09 5.01 47.06
N GLU A 751 39.79 4.17 46.31
CA GLU A 751 40.75 4.55 45.23
C GLU A 751 40.29 3.95 43.92
N ILE A 752 40.12 4.77 42.88
CA ILE A 752 39.86 4.28 41.52
C ILE A 752 41.18 3.80 40.89
N VAL A 753 41.30 2.53 40.62
CA VAL A 753 42.49 1.91 40.06
C VAL A 753 42.51 2.01 38.56
N ASP A 754 41.44 1.52 37.90
CA ASP A 754 41.35 1.57 36.48
C ASP A 754 39.87 1.60 36.02
N ILE A 755 39.62 2.13 34.82
CA ILE A 755 38.28 2.25 34.20
C ILE A 755 38.39 1.71 32.77
N GLU A 756 37.39 0.92 32.32
CA GLU A 756 37.40 0.27 31.00
C GLU A 756 38.74 -0.44 30.74
N ARG A 757 39.22 -1.15 31.75
CA ARG A 757 40.51 -1.83 31.69
C ARG A 757 40.49 -2.90 30.62
N LYS A 758 41.19 -2.66 29.52
CA LYS A 758 41.46 -3.66 28.46
C LYS A 758 42.41 -4.72 28.97
N PHE A 759 42.09 -5.97 28.76
CA PHE A 759 42.98 -7.11 28.94
C PHE A 759 43.04 -7.96 27.68
N GLU A 760 44.20 -8.45 27.38
CA GLU A 760 44.47 -9.30 26.20
C GLU A 760 45.54 -10.35 26.57
N ASN A 761 45.55 -11.45 25.82
CA ASN A 761 46.54 -12.49 25.93
C ASN A 761 46.70 -13.11 27.36
N ILE A 762 45.57 -13.23 28.07
CA ILE A 762 45.55 -13.95 29.36
C ILE A 762 45.27 -15.41 29.07
N ASP A 763 46.33 -16.22 29.14
CA ASP A 763 46.26 -17.63 28.82
C ASP A 763 45.41 -18.41 29.83
N PHE A 764 44.55 -19.27 29.31
CA PHE A 764 43.74 -20.19 30.09
C PHE A 764 43.94 -21.64 29.56
N PRO A 765 44.46 -22.56 30.36
CA PRO A 765 44.78 -23.90 29.92
C PRO A 765 43.49 -24.72 29.71
N LEU A 766 43.50 -25.45 28.61
CA LEU A 766 42.52 -26.50 28.29
C LEU A 766 43.16 -27.88 28.59
N ASP A 767 42.70 -28.93 27.91
CA ASP A 767 43.22 -30.25 28.08
C ASP A 767 44.56 -30.44 27.35
N GLY A 768 45.53 -31.14 27.99
CA GLY A 768 46.88 -31.37 27.41
C GLY A 768 47.72 -30.09 27.30
N ASN A 769 48.27 -29.82 26.14
CA ASN A 769 49.02 -28.58 25.84
C ASN A 769 48.19 -27.47 25.18
N ASP A 770 46.90 -27.64 25.08
CA ASP A 770 46.00 -26.66 24.42
C ASP A 770 45.59 -25.52 25.38
N LYS A 771 45.41 -24.35 24.83
CA LYS A 771 45.03 -23.16 25.60
C LYS A 771 44.17 -22.21 24.77
N ILE A 772 43.42 -21.37 25.43
CA ILE A 772 42.76 -20.17 24.86
C ILE A 772 43.38 -18.91 25.47
N SER A 773 43.16 -17.78 24.83
CA SER A 773 43.50 -16.47 25.39
C SER A 773 42.24 -15.66 25.64
N PHE A 774 42.04 -15.25 26.89
CA PHE A 774 40.98 -14.31 27.24
C PHE A 774 41.31 -12.87 26.83
N MET A 775 40.29 -12.18 26.31
CA MET A 775 40.35 -10.76 26.04
C MET A 775 39.02 -10.09 26.47
N GLY A 776 39.06 -8.79 26.75
CA GLY A 776 37.84 -8.01 27.08
C GLY A 776 38.17 -6.73 27.78
N TYR A 777 37.12 -6.19 28.39
CA TYR A 777 37.17 -4.97 29.15
C TYR A 777 36.51 -5.21 30.51
N ILE A 778 37.00 -4.54 31.53
CA ILE A 778 36.45 -4.52 32.88
C ILE A 778 36.02 -3.07 33.13
N ASP A 779 34.75 -2.87 33.42
CA ASP A 779 34.13 -1.53 33.50
C ASP A 779 34.81 -0.65 34.56
N ARG A 780 35.03 -1.20 35.76
CA ARG A 780 35.70 -0.47 36.86
C ARG A 780 36.49 -1.44 37.75
N ILE A 781 37.72 -1.04 38.09
CA ILE A 781 38.55 -1.63 39.13
C ILE A 781 38.83 -0.56 40.15
N ASP A 782 38.48 -0.79 41.44
CA ASP A 782 38.80 0.10 42.54
C ASP A 782 39.32 -0.66 43.75
N LYS A 783 39.87 0.08 44.70
CA LYS A 783 40.29 -0.42 46.04
C LYS A 783 39.47 0.16 47.13
N LEU A 784 38.78 -0.67 47.88
CA LEU A 784 38.06 -0.30 49.07
C LEU A 784 38.76 -0.87 50.30
N ASN A 785 39.39 -0.02 51.13
CA ASN A 785 40.13 -0.41 52.31
C ASN A 785 41.21 -1.48 52.04
N GLY A 786 41.82 -1.47 50.89
CA GLY A 786 42.85 -2.43 50.46
C GLY A 786 42.35 -3.66 49.71
N THR A 787 41.06 -3.91 49.65
CA THR A 787 40.45 -4.95 48.83
C THR A 787 40.21 -4.42 47.43
N LEU A 788 40.70 -5.15 46.43
CA LEU A 788 40.47 -4.85 45.00
C LEU A 788 39.06 -5.30 44.60
N ARG A 789 38.22 -4.32 44.14
CA ARG A 789 36.89 -4.64 43.66
C ARG A 789 36.86 -4.59 42.14
N ILE A 790 36.31 -5.59 41.55
CA ILE A 790 36.05 -5.70 40.11
C ILE A 790 34.56 -5.51 39.89
N ILE A 791 34.17 -4.41 39.27
CA ILE A 791 32.76 -4.02 39.13
C ILE A 791 32.36 -4.04 37.65
N ASP A 792 31.30 -4.76 37.37
CA ASP A 792 30.64 -4.80 36.04
C ASP A 792 29.29 -4.10 36.16
N TYR A 793 29.02 -3.13 35.31
CA TYR A 793 27.77 -2.38 35.28
C TYR A 793 26.72 -3.07 34.44
N LYS A 794 25.48 -3.16 34.92
CA LYS A 794 24.36 -3.77 34.20
C LYS A 794 23.09 -2.94 34.31
N THR A 795 22.37 -2.76 33.20
CA THR A 795 21.05 -2.10 33.19
C THR A 795 19.97 -2.96 33.80
N ALA A 796 20.06 -4.27 33.63
CA ALA A 796 19.07 -5.23 34.15
C ALA A 796 19.22 -5.51 35.64
N LYS A 797 18.17 -6.05 36.25
CA LYS A 797 18.24 -6.56 37.62
C LYS A 797 19.24 -7.69 37.72
N ILE A 798 19.92 -7.75 38.87
CA ILE A 798 20.88 -8.82 39.18
C ILE A 798 20.12 -10.10 39.39
N LYS A 799 20.59 -11.16 38.75
CA LYS A 799 20.20 -12.56 39.04
C LYS A 799 21.04 -13.08 40.20
N ASN A 800 20.73 -14.29 40.68
CA ASN A 800 21.48 -14.90 41.76
C ASN A 800 22.98 -15.03 41.41
N LEU A 801 23.85 -14.38 42.20
CA LEU A 801 25.31 -14.44 42.07
C LEU A 801 25.96 -15.45 43.04
N THR A 802 25.15 -16.29 43.66
CA THR A 802 25.67 -17.34 44.56
C THR A 802 25.99 -18.60 43.75
N VAL A 803 27.26 -18.94 43.72
CA VAL A 803 27.80 -20.13 43.04
C VAL A 803 27.78 -21.34 43.97
N LYS A 804 27.25 -22.48 43.48
CA LYS A 804 27.13 -23.73 44.20
C LYS A 804 27.70 -24.86 43.33
N ILE A 805 29.02 -25.01 43.33
CA ILE A 805 29.70 -26.04 42.54
C ILE A 805 30.22 -27.14 43.48
N ASP A 806 29.91 -28.41 43.17
CA ASP A 806 30.40 -29.57 43.81
C ASP A 806 30.93 -30.56 42.74
N GLN A 807 31.41 -31.73 43.19
CA GLN A 807 31.98 -32.72 42.27
C GLN A 807 31.01 -33.28 41.27
N ASP A 808 29.70 -33.24 41.59
CA ASP A 808 28.65 -33.84 40.75
C ASP A 808 28.20 -32.92 39.62
N ASN A 809 28.40 -31.58 39.74
CA ASN A 809 27.92 -30.59 38.77
C ASN A 809 29.03 -29.69 38.17
N VAL A 810 30.27 -29.90 38.50
CA VAL A 810 31.39 -29.02 38.12
C VAL A 810 31.50 -28.83 36.59
N ASP A 811 31.25 -29.86 35.81
CA ASP A 811 31.42 -29.80 34.34
C ASP A 811 30.26 -29.13 33.63
N GLU A 812 29.04 -29.12 34.23
CA GLU A 812 27.84 -28.59 33.60
C GLU A 812 27.30 -27.30 34.24
N TYR A 813 27.97 -26.84 35.32
CA TYR A 813 27.43 -25.74 36.12
C TYR A 813 27.10 -24.47 35.28
N PHE A 814 27.98 -24.08 34.39
CA PHE A 814 27.83 -22.90 33.51
C PHE A 814 27.20 -23.20 32.16
N HIS A 815 26.67 -24.38 31.90
CA HIS A 815 25.84 -24.64 30.71
C HIS A 815 24.40 -24.09 30.82
N ASN A 816 24.08 -23.41 31.89
CA ASN A 816 22.80 -22.78 32.13
C ASN A 816 22.88 -21.26 31.90
N SER A 817 22.07 -20.75 30.97
CA SER A 817 21.99 -19.31 30.61
C SER A 817 21.60 -18.38 31.78
N ASP A 818 20.93 -18.89 32.83
CA ASP A 818 20.60 -18.10 34.01
C ASP A 818 21.82 -17.74 34.86
N ARG A 819 22.92 -18.46 34.69
CA ARG A 819 24.19 -18.28 35.45
C ARG A 819 25.19 -17.39 34.70
N LYS A 820 24.83 -16.81 33.57
CA LYS A 820 25.70 -16.01 32.70
C LYS A 820 26.40 -14.84 33.40
N GLN A 821 25.74 -14.20 34.36
CA GLN A 821 26.34 -13.09 35.14
C GLN A 821 27.45 -13.61 36.07
N ALA A 822 27.23 -14.73 36.77
CA ALA A 822 28.24 -15.35 37.61
C ALA A 822 29.44 -15.88 36.77
N LEU A 823 29.19 -16.49 35.61
CA LEU A 823 30.20 -16.91 34.63
C LEU A 823 31.10 -15.72 34.25
N GLN A 824 30.55 -14.58 33.88
CA GLN A 824 31.30 -13.38 33.50
C GLN A 824 32.19 -12.91 34.65
N LEU A 825 31.65 -12.85 35.86
CA LEU A 825 32.40 -12.42 37.04
C LEU A 825 33.56 -13.39 37.40
N CYS A 826 33.34 -14.71 37.26
CA CYS A 826 34.39 -15.71 37.47
C CYS A 826 35.56 -15.51 36.49
N ILE A 827 35.24 -15.25 35.20
CA ILE A 827 36.31 -14.96 34.20
C ILE A 827 37.07 -13.69 34.57
N TYR A 828 36.37 -12.61 34.95
CA TYR A 828 37.03 -11.36 35.36
C TYR A 828 37.89 -11.54 36.61
N HIS A 829 37.43 -12.30 37.60
CA HIS A 829 38.20 -12.67 38.77
C HIS A 829 39.48 -13.42 38.37
N TYR A 830 39.35 -14.45 37.53
CA TYR A 830 40.49 -15.22 37.05
C TYR A 830 41.49 -14.33 36.29
N VAL A 831 41.03 -13.47 35.40
CA VAL A 831 41.87 -12.57 34.63
C VAL A 831 42.67 -11.63 35.54
N VAL A 832 41.99 -10.96 36.48
CA VAL A 832 42.67 -10.01 37.37
C VAL A 832 43.64 -10.71 38.31
N GLN A 833 43.36 -11.93 38.77
CA GLN A 833 44.26 -12.72 39.57
C GLN A 833 45.57 -13.05 38.84
N HIS A 834 45.56 -13.14 37.50
CA HIS A 834 46.71 -13.45 36.67
C HIS A 834 47.45 -12.22 36.11
N LEU A 835 46.96 -10.99 36.43
CA LEU A 835 47.65 -9.75 36.08
C LEU A 835 48.73 -9.44 37.14
N PRO A 836 50.03 -9.29 36.76
CA PRO A 836 51.14 -9.10 37.70
C PRO A 836 50.99 -7.92 38.64
N GLU A 837 50.40 -6.83 38.18
CA GLU A 837 50.18 -5.60 38.95
C GLU A 837 49.17 -5.78 40.11
N PHE A 838 48.39 -6.84 40.13
CA PHE A 838 47.37 -7.10 41.15
C PHE A 838 47.67 -8.31 42.05
N TRP A 839 48.83 -8.89 41.91
CA TRP A 839 49.22 -10.04 42.74
C TRP A 839 49.25 -9.68 44.22
N GLY A 840 48.68 -10.57 45.04
CA GLY A 840 48.68 -10.43 46.50
C GLY A 840 47.57 -9.53 47.09
N PHE A 841 46.75 -8.93 46.26
CA PHE A 841 45.56 -8.21 46.75
C PHE A 841 44.37 -9.17 46.94
N PRO A 842 43.58 -9.02 48.02
CA PRO A 842 42.27 -9.70 48.09
C PRO A 842 41.38 -9.12 47.02
N ILE A 843 40.70 -10.01 46.26
CA ILE A 843 39.85 -9.66 45.11
C ILE A 843 38.40 -9.94 45.47
N GLU A 844 37.50 -8.95 45.20
CA GLU A 844 36.05 -9.03 45.31
C GLU A 844 35.47 -8.67 43.92
N THR A 845 34.64 -9.51 43.38
CA THR A 845 34.05 -9.30 42.05
C THR A 845 32.52 -9.19 42.16
N GLY A 846 31.91 -8.24 41.50
CA GLY A 846 30.46 -8.05 41.58
C GLY A 846 29.85 -7.25 40.45
N ILE A 847 28.53 -7.21 40.46
CA ILE A 847 27.71 -6.43 39.55
C ILE A 847 27.12 -5.22 40.27
N TRP A 848 27.14 -4.07 39.63
CA TRP A 848 26.40 -2.89 40.03
C TRP A 848 25.25 -2.64 39.04
N SER A 849 24.03 -2.89 39.50
CA SER A 849 22.84 -2.77 38.65
C SER A 849 22.33 -1.34 38.63
N PHE A 850 22.13 -0.79 37.44
CA PHE A 850 21.47 0.51 37.25
C PHE A 850 19.99 0.49 37.66
N ALA A 851 19.33 -0.67 37.61
CA ALA A 851 17.94 -0.82 38.08
C ALA A 851 17.84 -0.57 39.60
N ASP A 852 18.92 -0.73 40.36
CA ASP A 852 18.98 -0.46 41.81
C ASP A 852 20.33 0.15 42.20
N ALA A 853 20.68 1.27 41.54
CA ALA A 853 21.99 1.89 41.66
C ALA A 853 22.35 2.32 43.10
N LYS A 854 21.37 2.49 43.97
CA LYS A 854 21.57 2.86 45.38
C LYS A 854 22.14 1.72 46.25
N LYS A 855 21.95 0.47 45.88
CA LYS A 855 22.44 -0.69 46.65
C LYS A 855 23.95 -0.89 46.53
N GLY A 856 24.58 -0.28 45.53
CA GLY A 856 25.98 -0.52 45.27
C GLY A 856 26.25 -1.86 44.61
N MET A 857 27.52 -2.34 44.74
CA MET A 857 27.95 -3.59 44.17
C MET A 857 27.38 -4.78 44.94
N VAL A 858 26.83 -5.74 44.23
CA VAL A 858 26.46 -7.06 44.76
C VAL A 858 27.55 -8.05 44.39
N SER A 859 28.18 -8.61 45.37
CA SER A 859 29.36 -9.46 45.19
C SER A 859 29.01 -10.89 44.80
N LEU A 860 29.90 -11.50 44.00
CA LEU A 860 29.89 -12.92 43.70
C LEU A 860 30.17 -13.69 45.02
N GLN A 861 29.38 -14.68 45.36
CA GLN A 861 29.53 -15.50 46.54
C GLN A 861 29.65 -16.98 46.16
N PHE A 862 30.44 -17.70 46.88
CA PHE A 862 30.56 -19.16 46.80
C PHE A 862 29.92 -19.79 48.03
N ASP A 863 28.82 -20.50 47.83
CA ASP A 863 28.18 -21.32 48.88
C ASP A 863 28.87 -22.69 48.94
N LYS A 864 29.23 -23.23 47.76
CA LYS A 864 30.08 -24.41 47.59
C LYS A 864 31.06 -24.21 46.46
N GLY A 865 32.25 -24.82 46.56
CA GLY A 865 33.33 -24.69 45.60
C GLY A 865 34.08 -23.36 45.75
N ASN A 866 34.96 -23.10 44.77
CA ASN A 866 35.75 -21.87 44.70
C ASN A 866 35.95 -21.43 43.27
N ILE A 867 36.77 -20.41 43.05
CA ILE A 867 37.05 -19.87 41.69
C ILE A 867 37.65 -20.90 40.75
N ASP A 868 38.51 -21.80 41.26
CA ASP A 868 39.17 -22.81 40.44
C ASP A 868 38.12 -23.83 39.95
N ASP A 869 37.18 -24.22 40.80
CA ASP A 869 36.05 -25.10 40.42
C ASP A 869 35.15 -24.41 39.40
N ALA A 870 34.88 -23.11 39.56
CA ALA A 870 34.14 -22.35 38.58
C ALA A 870 34.87 -22.33 37.23
N MET A 871 36.17 -22.16 37.23
CA MET A 871 36.99 -22.15 36.00
C MET A 871 37.08 -23.54 35.33
N LYS A 872 36.94 -24.65 36.07
CA LYS A 872 36.75 -25.98 35.46
C LYS A 872 35.45 -26.05 34.66
N SER A 873 34.35 -25.52 35.17
CA SER A 873 33.07 -25.45 34.42
C SER A 873 33.17 -24.54 33.20
N VAL A 874 33.90 -23.40 33.29
CA VAL A 874 34.20 -22.56 32.12
C VAL A 874 35.01 -23.32 31.08
N ARG A 875 35.99 -24.14 31.51
CA ARG A 875 36.76 -25.00 30.61
C ARG A 875 35.89 -26.01 29.89
N SER A 876 34.99 -26.70 30.59
CA SER A 876 34.03 -27.64 30.00
C SER A 876 33.17 -26.98 28.93
N LEU A 877 32.64 -25.81 29.19
CA LEU A 877 31.84 -25.03 28.21
C LEU A 877 32.66 -24.67 26.97
N ILE A 878 33.93 -24.28 27.14
CA ILE A 878 34.81 -23.96 26.00
C ILE A 878 35.12 -25.22 25.18
N LEU A 879 35.33 -26.35 25.82
CA LEU A 879 35.56 -27.63 25.16
C LEU A 879 34.31 -28.08 24.38
N GLU A 880 33.13 -27.88 24.89
CA GLU A 880 31.87 -28.11 24.15
C GLU A 880 31.79 -27.26 22.88
N ILE A 881 32.08 -25.95 22.99
CA ILE A 881 32.13 -25.07 21.82
C ILE A 881 33.11 -25.54 20.76
N LEU A 882 34.26 -26.08 21.18
CA LEU A 882 35.32 -26.55 20.30
C LEU A 882 35.11 -27.98 19.79
N ASN A 883 34.21 -28.75 20.41
CA ASN A 883 34.00 -30.15 20.05
C ASN A 883 33.38 -30.24 18.62
N PRO A 884 34.04 -30.91 17.65
CA PRO A 884 33.57 -31.04 16.29
C PRO A 884 32.25 -31.84 16.16
N ASP A 885 31.98 -32.74 17.13
CA ASP A 885 30.80 -33.63 17.11
C ASP A 885 29.52 -32.95 17.65
N ILE A 886 29.64 -31.78 18.26
CA ILE A 886 28.50 -31.00 18.79
C ILE A 886 28.21 -29.82 17.85
N ASN A 887 27.08 -29.87 17.12
CA ASN A 887 26.67 -28.81 16.22
C ASN A 887 26.19 -27.56 16.99
N PHE A 888 26.19 -26.42 16.33
CA PHE A 888 25.47 -25.23 16.84
C PHE A 888 24.00 -25.38 16.52
N VAL A 889 23.16 -25.44 17.54
CA VAL A 889 21.71 -25.62 17.41
C VAL A 889 20.99 -24.40 17.97
N GLU A 890 20.02 -23.91 17.22
CA GLU A 890 19.18 -22.77 17.62
C GLU A 890 18.39 -23.07 18.90
N THR A 891 18.46 -22.15 19.85
CA THR A 891 17.63 -22.21 21.04
C THR A 891 16.26 -21.59 20.76
N ILE A 892 15.24 -22.41 20.49
CA ILE A 892 13.87 -21.97 20.31
C ILE A 892 13.30 -21.52 21.65
N LYS A 893 12.99 -20.24 21.80
CA LYS A 893 12.23 -19.74 22.94
C LYS A 893 10.75 -19.91 22.65
N THR A 894 10.08 -20.77 23.39
CA THR A 894 8.62 -20.77 23.47
C THR A 894 8.20 -19.51 24.24
N TYR A 895 7.56 -18.57 23.55
CA TYR A 895 6.93 -17.38 24.16
C TYR A 895 5.62 -17.76 24.84
#